data_601c6c2d90e21f13bb4306fa2e10e511
#
_entry.id   601c6c2d90e21f13bb4306fa2e10e511
#
_cell.length_a   1.000
_cell.length_b   1.000
_cell.length_c   1.000
_cell.angle_alpha   90.00
_cell.angle_beta   90.00
_cell.angle_gamma   90.00
#
_symmetry.space_group_name_H-M   'P 1'
#
loop_
_entity.id
_entity.type
_entity.pdbx_description
1 polymer ?
#
loop_
_entity_poly.entity_id
_entity_poly.type
_entity_poly.pdbx_seq_one_letter_code
_entity_poly.pdbx_strand_id
1 'polypeptide(L)'
;YGVPEYELSAITKKISFRDNLKSAYEGNLQFRQQINSKLEYQKAFEIACKIEGYPRQTSVHAAGVVISDQDLTNYIPLKHGDEIPLTQYDAHAVEASGLLKMDFLGLRNLTFVQKMAELLKESEGIHLNIKEIDLEDKATLELFASGNTKGIFQFEQPGAIRLLKQVKPVCFEDVVATTSLNRPGASDYIANFVARKHGQEKVTVLDPVLEDILAPTYGIMLYQEQVMQVAQRFGGFSLGKADILRRAMGKKDPVAMHEMRASFIKGSVESGHSKEKAEQVFNVMEKFAGYGFNRSHAYAYSALAFQLAYFKTHYPAIFYQVMLNASGSDYLTDAIESGFEIAPLSIHTVPYHDKISNKTIYLGLKTIKGVSKDLALWIIQNRPFSTIEDFISKLPKNYRKISLLEPLIKVGLFDSFEKNRLKVLNNLPNLFDFADLISGLFDDSIYDWLDFNDWTEQEKYYLEQELLGVGISKHPLQTIANKAIYPITPIEKISENTSCIILVEIQKIKIIRTKKGENMAFLQVDDSKKKLDVTLFSDLYRQESSKLKEGVFYYIKGKIQLRDGRLQMIAQEIREAVAERFWIQVNNHEKDQEIFQILEGFKGPIPVIIRYEEEKKTIVSSKYFVMKSPELESKLNGIVMKTIYR
;
A
#
# COMPACT_ATOMS: atom_id res chain seq x y z
N TYR A 1 28.51 -19.95 -13.53
CA TYR A 1 28.33 -21.20 -12.79
C TYR A 1 27.00 -21.89 -13.10
N GLY A 2 26.17 -21.32 -13.99
CA GLY A 2 24.91 -21.95 -14.42
C GLY A 2 23.79 -21.95 -13.35
N VAL A 3 23.92 -21.16 -12.29
CA VAL A 3 22.88 -21.03 -11.24
C VAL A 3 21.75 -20.17 -11.78
N PRO A 4 20.50 -20.66 -11.81
CA PRO A 4 19.37 -19.88 -12.28
C PRO A 4 19.12 -18.62 -11.43
N GLU A 5 18.67 -17.54 -12.05
CA GLU A 5 18.47 -16.24 -11.40
C GLU A 5 17.46 -16.31 -10.24
N TYR A 6 16.40 -17.10 -10.36
CA TYR A 6 15.41 -17.28 -9.30
C TYR A 6 15.99 -17.94 -8.05
N GLU A 7 16.95 -18.90 -8.20
CA GLU A 7 17.65 -19.52 -7.07
C GLU A 7 18.57 -18.50 -6.39
N LEU A 8 19.34 -17.72 -7.18
CA LEU A 8 20.18 -16.66 -6.62
C LEU A 8 19.36 -15.60 -5.89
N SER A 9 18.21 -15.20 -6.45
CA SER A 9 17.29 -14.25 -5.82
C SER A 9 16.76 -14.78 -4.48
N ALA A 10 16.47 -16.08 -4.37
CA ALA A 10 16.04 -16.70 -3.13
C ALA A 10 17.15 -16.75 -2.07
N ILE A 11 18.42 -16.92 -2.51
CA ILE A 11 19.60 -16.88 -1.63
C ILE A 11 19.86 -15.46 -1.13
N THR A 12 19.91 -14.48 -2.03
CA THR A 12 20.26 -13.10 -1.70
C THR A 12 19.22 -12.42 -0.79
N LYS A 13 17.93 -12.78 -0.88
CA LYS A 13 16.88 -12.30 0.03
C LYS A 13 17.10 -12.64 1.51
N LYS A 14 18.02 -13.58 1.81
CA LYS A 14 18.37 -13.94 3.18
C LYS A 14 19.48 -13.08 3.78
N ILE A 15 20.12 -12.23 2.98
CA ILE A 15 21.16 -11.30 3.43
C ILE A 15 20.45 -10.03 3.93
N SER A 16 20.75 -9.63 5.17
CA SER A 16 20.25 -8.37 5.70
C SER A 16 20.95 -7.18 5.01
N PHE A 17 20.26 -6.07 4.88
CA PHE A 17 20.82 -4.84 4.28
C PHE A 17 22.09 -4.32 4.99
N ARG A 18 22.28 -4.68 6.26
CA ARG A 18 23.44 -4.28 7.09
C ARG A 18 24.60 -5.27 7.04
N ASP A 19 24.41 -6.45 6.47
CA ASP A 19 25.40 -7.51 6.44
C ASP A 19 26.20 -7.47 5.15
N ASN A 20 27.49 -7.75 5.24
CA ASN A 20 28.28 -8.20 4.11
C ASN A 20 28.16 -9.72 3.96
N LEU A 21 28.67 -10.28 2.86
CA LEU A 21 28.55 -11.70 2.56
C LEU A 21 29.16 -12.60 3.65
N LYS A 22 30.29 -12.18 4.25
CA LYS A 22 30.95 -12.94 5.33
C LYS A 22 30.13 -12.91 6.62
N SER A 23 29.68 -11.73 7.05
CA SER A 23 28.84 -11.60 8.26
C SER A 23 27.51 -12.30 8.10
N ALA A 24 26.90 -12.26 6.91
CA ALA A 24 25.68 -13.01 6.61
C ALA A 24 25.91 -14.54 6.69
N TYR A 25 27.04 -15.02 6.18
CA TYR A 25 27.40 -16.45 6.25
C TYR A 25 27.65 -16.91 7.70
N GLU A 26 28.29 -16.10 8.51
CA GLU A 26 28.56 -16.39 9.92
C GLU A 26 27.31 -16.30 10.79
N GLY A 27 26.49 -15.28 10.59
CA GLY A 27 25.34 -14.95 11.42
C GLY A 27 24.02 -15.63 11.02
N ASN A 28 23.84 -16.04 9.76
CA ASN A 28 22.59 -16.60 9.27
C ASN A 28 22.75 -18.10 8.92
N LEU A 29 22.25 -18.97 9.81
CA LEU A 29 22.33 -20.42 9.64
C LEU A 29 21.65 -20.89 8.34
N GLN A 30 20.50 -20.32 7.97
CA GLN A 30 19.78 -20.72 6.75
C GLN A 30 20.53 -20.32 5.49
N PHE A 31 21.14 -19.13 5.48
CA PHE A 31 21.98 -18.67 4.38
C PHE A 31 23.19 -19.58 4.21
N ARG A 32 23.92 -19.88 5.31
CA ARG A 32 25.07 -20.79 5.33
C ARG A 32 24.72 -22.21 4.86
N GLN A 33 23.62 -22.78 5.34
CA GLN A 33 23.16 -24.10 4.89
C GLN A 33 22.86 -24.13 3.39
N GLN A 34 22.25 -23.06 2.87
CA GLN A 34 21.93 -22.99 1.45
C GLN A 34 23.19 -22.83 0.59
N ILE A 35 24.14 -21.99 1.00
CA ILE A 35 25.43 -21.88 0.30
C ILE A 35 26.15 -23.25 0.28
N ASN A 36 26.13 -23.97 1.38
CA ASN A 36 26.80 -25.28 1.49
C ASN A 36 26.04 -26.42 0.81
N SER A 37 24.83 -26.20 0.32
CA SER A 37 23.99 -27.26 -0.25
C SER A 37 24.42 -27.71 -1.64
N LYS A 38 25.13 -26.88 -2.41
CA LYS A 38 25.62 -27.16 -3.77
C LYS A 38 27.02 -26.60 -3.97
N LEU A 39 27.85 -27.32 -4.69
CA LEU A 39 29.23 -26.89 -4.98
C LEU A 39 29.27 -25.59 -5.81
N GLU A 40 28.32 -25.43 -6.74
CA GLU A 40 28.18 -24.23 -7.57
C GLU A 40 27.90 -23.00 -6.69
N TYR A 41 27.08 -23.11 -5.65
CA TYR A 41 26.80 -22.03 -4.72
C TYR A 41 28.03 -21.65 -3.88
N GLN A 42 28.80 -22.65 -3.43
CA GLN A 42 30.05 -22.41 -2.68
C GLN A 42 31.06 -21.64 -3.54
N LYS A 43 31.30 -22.10 -4.77
CA LYS A 43 32.21 -21.43 -5.70
C LYS A 43 31.76 -20.01 -6.04
N ALA A 44 30.46 -19.82 -6.32
CA ALA A 44 29.90 -18.50 -6.57
C ALA A 44 30.06 -17.57 -5.36
N PHE A 45 29.81 -18.08 -4.15
CA PHE A 45 29.99 -17.35 -2.90
C PHE A 45 31.44 -16.94 -2.64
N GLU A 46 32.40 -17.85 -2.82
CA GLU A 46 33.83 -17.54 -2.67
C GLU A 46 34.27 -16.39 -3.59
N ILE A 47 33.82 -16.40 -4.84
CA ILE A 47 34.14 -15.32 -5.79
C ILE A 47 33.40 -14.05 -5.43
N ALA A 48 32.12 -14.14 -5.06
CA ALA A 48 31.34 -13.01 -4.62
C ALA A 48 32.00 -12.29 -3.42
N CYS A 49 32.53 -13.03 -2.44
CA CYS A 49 33.28 -12.46 -1.32
C CYS A 49 34.58 -11.74 -1.74
N LYS A 50 35.20 -12.15 -2.85
CA LYS A 50 36.41 -11.50 -3.37
C LYS A 50 36.12 -10.20 -4.11
N ILE A 51 34.94 -10.10 -4.73
CA ILE A 51 34.54 -8.92 -5.51
C ILE A 51 33.58 -7.99 -4.77
N GLU A 52 33.11 -8.39 -3.59
CA GLU A 52 32.24 -7.57 -2.75
C GLU A 52 32.93 -6.26 -2.40
N GLY A 53 32.21 -5.13 -2.60
CA GLY A 53 32.73 -3.78 -2.38
C GLY A 53 33.44 -3.15 -3.57
N TYR A 54 33.73 -3.91 -4.64
CA TYR A 54 34.26 -3.31 -5.86
C TYR A 54 33.18 -2.60 -6.68
N PRO A 55 33.51 -1.50 -7.37
CA PRO A 55 32.59 -0.81 -8.26
C PRO A 55 32.07 -1.76 -9.34
N ARG A 56 30.75 -1.90 -9.45
CA ARG A 56 30.11 -2.75 -10.46
C ARG A 56 29.82 -1.99 -11.75
N GLN A 57 29.30 -0.78 -11.60
CA GLN A 57 28.88 0.07 -12.72
C GLN A 57 28.85 1.53 -12.31
N THR A 58 28.90 2.41 -13.27
CA THR A 58 28.63 3.84 -13.08
C THR A 58 27.21 4.13 -13.51
N SER A 59 26.52 5.01 -12.78
CA SER A 59 25.19 5.49 -13.12
C SER A 59 25.20 7.02 -13.21
N VAL A 60 24.15 7.57 -13.81
CA VAL A 60 23.93 9.01 -13.85
C VAL A 60 23.28 9.44 -12.55
N HIS A 61 23.76 10.51 -11.94
CA HIS A 61 23.09 11.11 -10.79
C HIS A 61 21.76 11.73 -11.25
N ALA A 62 20.70 11.51 -10.49
CA ALA A 62 19.34 11.91 -10.89
C ALA A 62 19.16 13.43 -11.06
N ALA A 63 19.96 14.24 -10.36
CA ALA A 63 19.76 15.69 -10.30
C ALA A 63 21.06 16.51 -10.10
N GLY A 64 22.19 15.87 -9.90
CA GLY A 64 23.47 16.55 -9.65
C GLY A 64 24.08 17.07 -10.96
N VAL A 65 24.33 18.38 -11.01
CA VAL A 65 24.97 19.08 -12.12
C VAL A 65 26.23 19.74 -11.63
N VAL A 66 27.36 19.49 -12.32
CA VAL A 66 28.64 20.15 -12.03
C VAL A 66 28.70 21.45 -12.81
N ILE A 67 29.03 22.54 -12.12
CA ILE A 67 29.11 23.90 -12.67
C ILE A 67 30.55 24.37 -12.61
N SER A 68 31.02 24.96 -13.71
CA SER A 68 32.36 25.56 -13.85
C SER A 68 32.25 26.85 -14.67
N ASP A 69 33.17 27.76 -14.44
CA ASP A 69 33.38 28.97 -15.24
C ASP A 69 34.20 28.72 -16.51
N GLN A 70 34.85 27.53 -16.61
CA GLN A 70 35.63 27.09 -17.75
C GLN A 70 35.18 25.68 -18.19
N ASP A 71 35.72 25.22 -19.31
CA ASP A 71 35.51 23.87 -19.80
C ASP A 71 35.91 22.84 -18.72
N LEU A 72 34.98 21.95 -18.37
CA LEU A 72 35.18 20.93 -17.34
C LEU A 72 36.35 20.00 -17.66
N THR A 73 36.69 19.80 -18.93
CA THR A 73 37.83 18.97 -19.34
C THR A 73 39.18 19.51 -18.87
N ASN A 74 39.25 20.81 -18.49
CA ASN A 74 40.45 21.40 -17.90
C ASN A 74 40.67 20.95 -16.45
N TYR A 75 39.62 20.43 -15.78
CA TYR A 75 39.65 20.08 -14.37
C TYR A 75 39.48 18.58 -14.12
N ILE A 76 38.57 17.92 -14.86
CA ILE A 76 38.18 16.53 -14.61
C ILE A 76 37.94 15.78 -15.93
N PRO A 77 38.16 14.45 -15.96
CA PRO A 77 37.82 13.64 -17.09
C PRO A 77 36.31 13.50 -17.25
N LEU A 78 35.85 13.58 -18.49
CA LEU A 78 34.44 13.37 -18.86
C LEU A 78 34.27 12.07 -19.63
N LYS A 79 33.08 11.51 -19.63
CA LYS A 79 32.66 10.43 -20.52
C LYS A 79 31.37 10.83 -21.25
N HIS A 80 31.15 10.21 -22.38
CA HIS A 80 29.92 10.39 -23.14
C HIS A 80 28.70 9.85 -22.34
N GLY A 81 27.66 10.63 -22.27
CA GLY A 81 26.35 10.24 -21.73
C GLY A 81 25.31 10.30 -22.85
N ASP A 82 24.12 9.77 -22.63
CA ASP A 82 23.07 9.71 -23.65
C ASP A 82 22.59 11.11 -24.08
N GLU A 83 22.43 12.03 -23.12
CA GLU A 83 21.94 13.39 -23.40
C GLU A 83 23.02 14.47 -23.14
N ILE A 84 23.82 14.28 -22.09
CA ILE A 84 24.85 15.25 -21.66
C ILE A 84 26.13 14.52 -21.26
N PRO A 85 27.32 15.19 -21.33
CA PRO A 85 28.55 14.63 -20.79
C PRO A 85 28.45 14.36 -19.29
N LEU A 86 29.06 13.25 -18.84
CA LEU A 86 29.09 12.85 -17.43
C LEU A 86 30.51 12.92 -16.90
N THR A 87 30.66 13.31 -15.61
CA THR A 87 31.94 13.24 -14.92
C THR A 87 32.36 11.79 -14.70
N GLN A 88 33.64 11.48 -14.87
CA GLN A 88 34.20 10.17 -14.49
C GLN A 88 34.51 10.11 -12.99
N TYR A 89 34.63 11.27 -12.33
CA TYR A 89 34.86 11.39 -10.90
C TYR A 89 33.51 11.29 -10.12
N ASP A 90 33.60 10.74 -8.92
CA ASP A 90 32.53 10.80 -7.94
C ASP A 90 32.39 12.21 -7.29
N ALA A 91 31.36 12.39 -6.46
CA ALA A 91 31.08 13.68 -5.84
C ALA A 91 32.25 14.23 -5.01
N HIS A 92 32.96 13.38 -4.27
CA HIS A 92 34.08 13.79 -3.43
C HIS A 92 35.29 14.25 -4.25
N ALA A 93 35.61 13.53 -5.31
CA ALA A 93 36.69 13.87 -6.21
C ALA A 93 36.38 15.15 -7.02
N VAL A 94 35.12 15.36 -7.42
CA VAL A 94 34.65 16.61 -8.04
C VAL A 94 34.82 17.81 -7.11
N GLU A 95 34.38 17.71 -5.86
CA GLU A 95 34.53 18.75 -4.86
C GLU A 95 36.02 19.01 -4.54
N ALA A 96 36.85 17.96 -4.43
CA ALA A 96 38.29 18.07 -4.20
C ALA A 96 39.02 18.77 -5.37
N SER A 97 38.47 18.67 -6.60
CA SER A 97 38.97 19.39 -7.77
C SER A 97 38.57 20.89 -7.81
N GLY A 98 37.90 21.38 -6.77
CA GLY A 98 37.45 22.77 -6.66
C GLY A 98 36.20 23.12 -7.46
N LEU A 99 35.49 22.14 -7.97
CA LEU A 99 34.25 22.33 -8.72
C LEU A 99 33.02 22.33 -7.84
N LEU A 100 31.98 23.05 -8.27
CA LEU A 100 30.69 23.13 -7.58
C LEU A 100 29.73 22.11 -8.15
N LYS A 101 29.26 21.19 -7.30
CA LYS A 101 28.11 20.30 -7.63
C LYS A 101 26.83 20.90 -7.07
N MET A 102 25.84 21.13 -7.91
CA MET A 102 24.51 21.55 -7.52
C MET A 102 23.50 20.45 -7.79
N ASP A 103 22.62 20.20 -6.81
CA ASP A 103 21.56 19.20 -6.92
C ASP A 103 20.21 19.90 -7.18
N PHE A 104 19.67 19.69 -8.38
CA PHE A 104 18.36 20.23 -8.80
C PHE A 104 17.26 19.20 -8.62
N LEU A 105 16.92 18.91 -7.36
CA LEU A 105 15.88 17.93 -7.02
C LEU A 105 14.50 18.58 -7.08
N GLY A 106 13.70 18.15 -8.06
CA GLY A 106 12.30 18.49 -8.12
C GLY A 106 11.47 17.69 -7.12
N LEU A 107 10.53 18.34 -6.44
CA LEU A 107 9.55 17.71 -5.56
C LEU A 107 8.19 17.63 -6.27
N ARG A 108 7.80 16.42 -6.69
CA ARG A 108 6.49 16.17 -7.33
C ARG A 108 5.32 16.64 -6.46
N ASN A 109 5.47 16.59 -5.14
CA ASN A 109 4.43 17.01 -4.20
C ASN A 109 4.11 18.51 -4.28
N LEU A 110 5.09 19.36 -4.59
CA LEU A 110 4.83 20.79 -4.87
C LEU A 110 3.95 20.97 -6.11
N THR A 111 4.23 20.19 -7.17
CA THR A 111 3.38 20.17 -8.37
C THR A 111 1.98 19.68 -8.07
N PHE A 112 1.81 18.71 -7.17
CA PHE A 112 0.50 18.23 -6.76
C PHE A 112 -0.29 19.31 -6.03
N VAL A 113 0.31 19.96 -5.05
CA VAL A 113 -0.32 21.08 -4.32
C VAL A 113 -0.73 22.21 -5.27
N GLN A 114 0.16 22.59 -6.21
CA GLN A 114 -0.16 23.59 -7.23
C GLN A 114 -1.35 23.17 -8.09
N LYS A 115 -1.35 21.94 -8.63
CA LYS A 115 -2.45 21.42 -9.44
C LYS A 115 -3.76 21.32 -8.66
N MET A 116 -3.71 21.01 -7.37
CA MET A 116 -4.89 21.01 -6.51
C MET A 116 -5.47 22.41 -6.37
N ALA A 117 -4.62 23.42 -6.15
CA ALA A 117 -5.07 24.82 -6.06
C ALA A 117 -5.63 25.35 -7.39
N GLU A 118 -5.00 25.00 -8.52
CA GLU A 118 -5.49 25.34 -9.86
C GLU A 118 -6.86 24.69 -10.13
N LEU A 119 -6.97 23.38 -9.87
CA LEU A 119 -8.20 22.62 -10.07
C LEU A 119 -9.33 23.13 -9.17
N LEU A 120 -9.06 23.49 -7.91
CA LEU A 120 -10.01 24.06 -6.98
C LEU A 120 -10.56 25.40 -7.50
N LYS A 121 -9.66 26.25 -8.04
CA LYS A 121 -10.06 27.51 -8.67
C LYS A 121 -10.93 27.29 -9.91
N GLU A 122 -10.57 26.33 -10.76
CA GLU A 122 -11.30 26.03 -12.00
C GLU A 122 -12.66 25.41 -11.75
N SER A 123 -12.76 24.49 -10.79
CA SER A 123 -13.99 23.72 -10.56
C SER A 123 -14.98 24.38 -9.59
N GLU A 124 -14.48 25.09 -8.58
CA GLU A 124 -15.30 25.66 -7.50
C GLU A 124 -15.20 27.19 -7.39
N GLY A 125 -14.33 27.82 -8.19
CA GLY A 125 -14.10 29.27 -8.16
C GLY A 125 -13.35 29.76 -6.91
N ILE A 126 -12.83 28.84 -6.08
CA ILE A 126 -12.14 29.15 -4.83
C ILE A 126 -10.65 29.41 -5.11
N HIS A 127 -10.19 30.61 -4.79
CA HIS A 127 -8.78 30.98 -4.90
C HIS A 127 -8.08 30.77 -3.54
N LEU A 128 -7.48 29.61 -3.33
CA LEU A 128 -6.73 29.30 -2.12
C LEU A 128 -5.27 29.73 -2.25
N ASN A 129 -4.82 30.63 -1.38
CA ASN A 129 -3.39 30.92 -1.23
C ASN A 129 -2.74 29.85 -0.35
N ILE A 130 -1.95 28.97 -0.97
CA ILE A 130 -1.31 27.83 -0.31
C ILE A 130 -0.42 28.27 0.87
N LYS A 131 0.17 29.48 0.79
CA LYS A 131 1.05 30.02 1.85
C LYS A 131 0.29 30.52 3.07
N GLU A 132 -1.03 30.76 2.95
CA GLU A 132 -1.90 31.26 4.01
C GLU A 132 -2.72 30.14 4.67
N ILE A 133 -2.49 28.88 4.30
CA ILE A 133 -3.11 27.74 4.98
C ILE A 133 -2.70 27.77 6.46
N ASP A 134 -3.70 27.79 7.33
CA ASP A 134 -3.48 27.73 8.78
C ASP A 134 -2.90 26.37 9.16
N LEU A 135 -1.66 26.35 9.63
CA LEU A 135 -0.98 25.13 10.06
C LEU A 135 -1.52 24.57 11.40
N GLU A 136 -2.41 25.29 12.06
CA GLU A 136 -3.11 24.84 13.26
C GLU A 136 -4.56 24.40 12.98
N ASP A 137 -4.92 24.18 11.70
CA ASP A 137 -6.24 23.68 11.32
C ASP A 137 -6.54 22.34 11.97
N LYS A 138 -7.54 22.34 12.85
CA LYS A 138 -7.87 21.20 13.72
C LYS A 138 -8.28 19.96 12.93
N ALA A 139 -9.06 20.11 11.87
CA ALA A 139 -9.53 18.99 11.07
C ALA A 139 -8.35 18.31 10.35
N THR A 140 -7.38 19.09 9.86
CA THR A 140 -6.15 18.57 9.26
C THR A 140 -5.26 17.88 10.29
N LEU A 141 -5.14 18.42 11.51
CA LEU A 141 -4.43 17.77 12.62
C LEU A 141 -5.08 16.45 13.03
N GLU A 142 -6.41 16.37 13.04
CA GLU A 142 -7.15 15.13 13.29
C GLU A 142 -6.88 14.07 12.20
N LEU A 143 -6.73 14.45 10.93
CA LEU A 143 -6.30 13.55 9.87
C LEU A 143 -4.93 12.94 10.18
N PHE A 144 -3.95 13.73 10.60
CA PHE A 144 -2.64 13.23 11.03
C PHE A 144 -2.78 12.29 12.24
N ALA A 145 -3.53 12.68 13.24
CA ALA A 145 -3.73 11.88 14.47
C ALA A 145 -4.41 10.54 14.19
N SER A 146 -5.33 10.47 13.22
CA SER A 146 -5.98 9.24 12.79
C SER A 146 -5.04 8.30 12.03
N GLY A 147 -3.99 8.83 11.42
CA GLY A 147 -3.07 8.12 10.54
C GLY A 147 -3.63 7.81 9.15
N ASN A 148 -4.71 8.47 8.72
CA ASN A 148 -5.27 8.33 7.37
C ASN A 148 -4.48 9.15 6.34
N THR A 149 -3.17 8.97 6.36
CA THR A 149 -2.19 9.80 5.66
C THR A 149 -1.67 9.21 4.34
N LYS A 150 -2.46 8.34 3.71
CA LYS A 150 -2.16 7.86 2.35
C LYS A 150 -2.10 9.05 1.38
N GLY A 151 -1.04 9.14 0.59
CA GLY A 151 -0.79 10.27 -0.32
C GLY A 151 -0.25 11.55 0.35
N ILE A 152 -0.02 11.53 1.66
CA ILE A 152 0.60 12.65 2.37
C ILE A 152 2.10 12.44 2.43
N PHE A 153 2.83 13.34 1.81
CA PHE A 153 4.28 13.30 1.71
C PHE A 153 4.97 12.97 3.04
N GLN A 154 5.87 11.99 3.03
CA GLN A 154 6.60 11.43 4.18
C GLN A 154 5.74 10.70 5.24
N PHE A 155 4.43 10.91 5.30
CA PHE A 155 3.56 10.33 6.32
C PHE A 155 2.73 9.12 5.85
N GLU A 156 2.89 8.69 4.61
CA GLU A 156 2.19 7.51 4.08
C GLU A 156 2.89 6.17 4.37
N GLN A 157 4.13 6.20 4.87
CA GLN A 157 4.88 5.00 5.20
C GLN A 157 4.35 4.34 6.49
N PRO A 158 4.31 2.99 6.59
CA PRO A 158 3.75 2.30 7.76
C PRO A 158 4.39 2.70 9.09
N GLY A 159 5.69 3.04 9.10
CA GLY A 159 6.40 3.54 10.29
C GLY A 159 5.86 4.89 10.76
N ALA A 160 5.72 5.83 9.83
CA ALA A 160 5.18 7.17 10.11
C ALA A 160 3.71 7.12 10.57
N ILE A 161 2.88 6.29 9.91
CA ILE A 161 1.47 6.10 10.31
C ILE A 161 1.37 5.56 11.75
N ARG A 162 2.21 4.57 12.11
CA ARG A 162 2.23 4.05 13.49
C ARG A 162 2.64 5.12 14.49
N LEU A 163 3.65 5.93 14.15
CA LEU A 163 4.13 7.00 15.00
C LEU A 163 3.07 8.09 15.18
N LEU A 164 2.40 8.52 14.11
CA LEU A 164 1.29 9.48 14.18
C LEU A 164 0.17 9.02 15.11
N LYS A 165 -0.21 7.75 15.05
CA LYS A 165 -1.24 7.17 15.93
C LYS A 165 -0.82 7.12 17.40
N GLN A 166 0.47 7.10 17.69
CA GLN A 166 1.01 7.16 19.06
C GLN A 166 1.15 8.61 19.54
N VAL A 167 1.71 9.48 18.71
CA VAL A 167 1.91 10.91 19.04
C VAL A 167 0.59 11.65 19.12
N LYS A 168 -0.39 11.31 18.25
CA LYS A 168 -1.69 12.01 18.13
C LYS A 168 -1.49 13.52 18.07
N PRO A 169 -0.96 14.07 16.96
CA PRO A 169 -0.67 15.49 16.82
C PRO A 169 -1.89 16.35 17.14
N VAL A 170 -1.71 17.38 17.95
CA VAL A 170 -2.71 18.39 18.31
C VAL A 170 -2.32 19.80 17.91
N CYS A 171 -1.06 19.98 17.46
CA CYS A 171 -0.52 21.20 16.92
C CYS A 171 0.49 20.88 15.80
N PHE A 172 0.86 21.86 15.03
CA PHE A 172 1.79 21.67 13.91
C PHE A 172 3.19 21.24 14.38
N GLU A 173 3.67 21.72 15.53
CA GLU A 173 4.96 21.30 16.09
C GLU A 173 5.03 19.79 16.36
N ASP A 174 3.92 19.13 16.71
CA ASP A 174 3.87 17.68 16.86
C ASP A 174 4.10 16.96 15.52
N VAL A 175 3.60 17.51 14.42
CA VAL A 175 3.83 16.98 13.07
C VAL A 175 5.31 17.14 12.70
N VAL A 176 5.91 18.29 12.99
CA VAL A 176 7.33 18.56 12.77
C VAL A 176 8.21 17.61 13.58
N ALA A 177 7.87 17.40 14.86
CA ALA A 177 8.58 16.47 15.73
C ALA A 177 8.46 15.01 15.21
N THR A 178 7.28 14.61 14.72
CA THR A 178 7.06 13.27 14.16
C THR A 178 7.96 13.01 12.94
N THR A 179 8.17 13.99 12.07
CA THR A 179 9.11 13.89 10.94
C THR A 179 10.54 13.59 11.42
N SER A 180 10.96 14.19 12.52
CA SER A 180 12.30 14.02 13.07
C SER A 180 12.45 12.69 13.84
N LEU A 181 11.44 12.30 14.61
CA LEU A 181 11.42 11.05 15.39
C LEU A 181 11.40 9.79 14.51
N ASN A 182 10.87 9.89 13.29
CA ASN A 182 10.79 8.75 12.35
C ASN A 182 12.15 8.44 11.67
N ARG A 183 13.26 8.79 12.30
CA ARG A 183 14.61 8.53 11.77
C ARG A 183 15.42 7.63 12.69
N PRO A 184 16.36 6.83 12.12
CA PRO A 184 17.26 6.02 12.95
C PRO A 184 18.02 6.86 13.96
N GLY A 185 18.07 6.40 15.21
CA GLY A 185 18.71 7.12 16.34
C GLY A 185 17.73 7.97 17.14
N ALA A 186 16.91 8.80 16.50
CA ALA A 186 15.84 9.54 17.16
C ALA A 186 14.69 8.63 17.61
N SER A 187 14.48 7.51 16.91
CA SER A 187 13.46 6.51 17.22
C SER A 187 13.56 5.92 18.62
N ASP A 188 14.74 5.93 19.25
CA ASP A 188 14.95 5.43 20.63
C ASP A 188 14.20 6.29 21.66
N TYR A 189 13.87 7.53 21.32
CA TYR A 189 13.18 8.48 22.20
C TYR A 189 11.67 8.55 21.97
N ILE A 190 11.12 7.78 21.03
CA ILE A 190 9.67 7.79 20.72
C ILE A 190 8.84 7.50 21.97
N ALA A 191 9.20 6.47 22.74
CA ALA A 191 8.47 6.08 23.93
C ALA A 191 8.40 7.21 24.97
N ASN A 192 9.55 7.87 25.24
CA ASN A 192 9.61 8.99 26.18
C ASN A 192 8.83 10.21 25.65
N PHE A 193 8.98 10.54 24.35
CA PHE A 193 8.24 11.64 23.74
C PHE A 193 6.74 11.46 23.88
N VAL A 194 6.23 10.27 23.53
CA VAL A 194 4.81 9.94 23.61
C VAL A 194 4.32 9.96 25.06
N ALA A 195 5.06 9.34 26.01
CA ALA A 195 4.69 9.30 27.41
C ALA A 195 4.65 10.70 28.03
N ARG A 196 5.61 11.58 27.73
CA ARG A 196 5.67 12.97 28.23
C ARG A 196 4.57 13.83 27.62
N LYS A 197 4.36 13.72 26.31
CA LYS A 197 3.28 14.42 25.61
C LYS A 197 1.90 14.09 26.22
N HIS A 198 1.65 12.83 26.56
CA HIS A 198 0.38 12.38 27.13
C HIS A 198 0.31 12.46 28.66
N GLY A 199 1.30 13.08 29.33
CA GLY A 199 1.32 13.26 30.76
C GLY A 199 1.57 11.98 31.58
N GLN A 200 2.00 10.89 30.93
CA GLN A 200 2.33 9.61 31.57
C GLN A 200 3.73 9.62 32.19
N GLU A 201 4.62 10.47 31.69
CA GLU A 201 5.95 10.71 32.21
C GLU A 201 6.12 12.23 32.45
N LYS A 202 6.68 12.62 33.61
CA LYS A 202 6.98 14.04 33.89
C LYS A 202 8.08 14.54 32.99
N VAL A 203 7.86 15.69 32.34
CA VAL A 203 8.92 16.38 31.61
C VAL A 203 9.99 16.84 32.59
N THR A 204 11.22 16.36 32.41
CA THR A 204 12.37 16.75 33.21
C THR A 204 13.47 17.29 32.32
N VAL A 205 14.02 18.42 32.68
CA VAL A 205 15.20 19.03 32.04
C VAL A 205 16.35 19.11 33.03
N LEU A 206 17.56 19.06 32.52
CA LEU A 206 18.75 19.08 33.37
C LEU A 206 18.95 20.42 34.08
N ASP A 207 18.46 21.51 33.50
CA ASP A 207 18.57 22.85 34.04
C ASP A 207 17.37 23.71 33.61
N PRO A 208 16.85 24.62 34.47
CA PRO A 208 15.76 25.51 34.12
C PRO A 208 16.00 26.37 32.88
N VAL A 209 17.25 26.76 32.61
CA VAL A 209 17.63 27.51 31.38
C VAL A 209 17.29 26.75 30.10
N LEU A 210 17.17 25.43 30.15
CA LEU A 210 16.84 24.56 29.02
C LEU A 210 15.35 24.37 28.79
N GLU A 211 14.49 24.79 29.73
CA GLU A 211 13.04 24.55 29.65
C GLU A 211 12.44 25.13 28.38
N ASP A 212 12.67 26.43 28.11
CA ASP A 212 12.13 27.10 26.92
C ASP A 212 12.63 26.46 25.59
N ILE A 213 13.90 26.01 25.61
CA ILE A 213 14.53 25.43 24.42
C ILE A 213 13.90 24.06 24.09
N LEU A 214 13.62 23.28 25.12
CA LEU A 214 13.19 21.90 25.00
C LEU A 214 11.66 21.70 25.18
N ALA A 215 10.93 22.74 25.57
CA ALA A 215 9.48 22.68 25.74
C ALA A 215 8.74 22.17 24.49
N PRO A 216 9.05 22.63 23.25
CA PRO A 216 8.38 22.15 22.05
C PRO A 216 8.58 20.65 21.77
N THR A 217 9.57 20.04 22.40
CA THR A 217 9.94 18.63 22.23
C THR A 217 9.84 17.82 23.52
N TYR A 218 9.04 18.29 24.47
CA TYR A 218 8.77 17.64 25.76
C TYR A 218 10.04 17.26 26.53
N GLY A 219 11.04 18.17 26.53
CA GLY A 219 12.32 17.97 27.22
C GLY A 219 13.31 17.05 26.51
N ILE A 220 13.03 16.66 25.27
CA ILE A 220 13.90 15.81 24.46
C ILE A 220 14.62 16.68 23.42
N MET A 221 15.94 16.53 23.30
CA MET A 221 16.71 17.21 22.27
C MET A 221 16.50 16.49 20.93
N LEU A 222 15.85 17.12 19.96
CA LEU A 222 15.55 16.57 18.63
C LEU A 222 16.22 17.33 17.49
N TYR A 223 16.46 18.63 17.68
CA TYR A 223 16.91 19.51 16.61
C TYR A 223 18.32 20.01 16.80
N GLN A 224 19.07 20.13 15.71
CA GLN A 224 20.42 20.72 15.70
C GLN A 224 20.40 22.17 16.25
N GLU A 225 19.35 22.90 15.98
CA GLU A 225 19.13 24.24 16.48
C GLU A 225 19.00 24.29 18.00
N GLN A 226 18.40 23.25 18.62
CA GLN A 226 18.37 23.15 20.09
C GLN A 226 19.76 22.97 20.68
N VAL A 227 20.64 22.19 20.03
CA VAL A 227 22.04 22.06 20.43
C VAL A 227 22.74 23.43 20.42
N MET A 228 22.54 24.19 19.34
CA MET A 228 23.14 25.52 19.21
C MET A 228 22.60 26.47 20.29
N GLN A 229 21.30 26.46 20.57
CA GLN A 229 20.67 27.28 21.60
C GLN A 229 21.16 26.90 23.00
N VAL A 230 21.33 25.60 23.29
CA VAL A 230 21.92 25.12 24.55
C VAL A 230 23.36 25.58 24.66
N ALA A 231 24.17 25.46 23.60
CA ALA A 231 25.56 25.93 23.59
C ALA A 231 25.65 27.43 23.84
N GLN A 232 24.73 28.23 23.32
CA GLN A 232 24.69 29.67 23.55
C GLN A 232 24.21 30.03 24.95
N ARG A 233 23.04 29.54 25.38
CA ARG A 233 22.40 29.97 26.63
C ARG A 233 23.07 29.37 27.88
N PHE A 234 23.50 28.13 27.80
CA PHE A 234 24.14 27.43 28.92
C PHE A 234 25.67 27.53 28.88
N GLY A 235 26.26 27.34 27.68
CA GLY A 235 27.74 27.34 27.51
C GLY A 235 28.36 28.69 27.20
N GLY A 236 27.56 29.77 27.06
CA GLY A 236 28.04 31.10 26.73
C GLY A 236 28.69 31.24 25.33
N PHE A 237 28.38 30.34 24.41
CA PHE A 237 28.94 30.36 23.05
C PHE A 237 28.33 31.49 22.21
N SER A 238 29.13 32.08 21.33
CA SER A 238 28.60 32.85 20.22
C SER A 238 27.89 31.96 19.23
N LEU A 239 27.00 32.52 18.39
CA LEU A 239 26.29 31.76 17.35
C LEU A 239 27.27 31.02 16.42
N GLY A 240 28.34 31.68 15.99
CA GLY A 240 29.37 31.06 15.15
C GLY A 240 30.08 29.89 15.83
N LYS A 241 30.40 30.01 17.12
CA LYS A 241 31.02 28.92 17.89
C LYS A 241 30.03 27.75 18.10
N ALA A 242 28.77 28.05 18.33
CA ALA A 242 27.73 27.03 18.42
C ALA A 242 27.52 26.26 17.08
N ASP A 243 27.65 26.94 15.92
CA ASP A 243 27.61 26.28 14.61
C ASP A 243 28.83 25.40 14.36
N ILE A 244 30.03 25.83 14.81
CA ILE A 244 31.25 24.99 14.76
C ILE A 244 31.01 23.69 15.57
N LEU A 245 30.47 23.81 16.79
CA LEU A 245 30.12 22.64 17.61
C LEU A 245 29.12 21.71 16.88
N ARG A 246 28.06 22.26 16.31
CA ARG A 246 27.06 21.47 15.53
C ARG A 246 27.74 20.73 14.37
N ARG A 247 28.64 21.37 13.63
CA ARG A 247 29.38 20.74 12.51
C ARG A 247 30.32 19.64 12.99
N ALA A 248 31.07 19.89 14.08
CA ALA A 248 31.95 18.89 14.68
C ALA A 248 31.17 17.65 15.12
N MET A 249 30.00 17.85 15.75
CA MET A 249 29.06 16.80 16.10
C MET A 249 28.60 16.00 14.88
N GLY A 250 28.17 16.68 13.81
CA GLY A 250 27.69 16.02 12.58
C GLY A 250 28.76 15.20 11.86
N LYS A 251 30.02 15.67 11.88
CA LYS A 251 31.18 14.97 11.30
C LYS A 251 31.75 13.88 12.20
N LYS A 252 31.35 13.84 13.49
CA LYS A 252 31.90 12.97 14.53
C LYS A 252 33.41 13.11 14.66
N ASP A 253 33.92 14.35 14.57
CA ASP A 253 35.33 14.67 14.69
C ASP A 253 35.77 14.64 16.17
N PRO A 254 36.56 13.63 16.60
CA PRO A 254 36.91 13.48 18.03
C PRO A 254 37.78 14.62 18.58
N VAL A 255 38.65 15.21 17.75
CA VAL A 255 39.56 16.26 18.17
C VAL A 255 38.77 17.54 18.38
N ALA A 256 37.97 17.94 17.39
CA ALA A 256 37.11 19.12 17.49
C ALA A 256 36.10 18.98 18.64
N MET A 257 35.57 17.78 18.87
CA MET A 257 34.65 17.51 19.99
C MET A 257 35.30 17.67 21.34
N HIS A 258 36.56 17.22 21.51
CA HIS A 258 37.30 17.39 22.76
C HIS A 258 37.55 18.87 23.08
N GLU A 259 37.98 19.66 22.10
CA GLU A 259 38.18 21.09 22.23
C GLU A 259 36.89 21.84 22.55
N MET A 260 35.80 21.50 21.85
CA MET A 260 34.50 22.11 22.09
C MET A 260 33.95 21.76 23.47
N ARG A 261 34.16 20.52 23.97
CA ARG A 261 33.80 20.10 25.33
C ARG A 261 34.51 20.96 26.40
N ALA A 262 35.82 21.06 26.31
CA ALA A 262 36.60 21.88 27.26
C ALA A 262 36.11 23.34 27.27
N SER A 263 35.89 23.90 26.09
CA SER A 263 35.41 25.25 25.92
C SER A 263 33.98 25.46 26.45
N PHE A 264 33.09 24.49 26.24
CA PHE A 264 31.70 24.51 26.74
C PHE A 264 31.67 24.49 28.27
N ILE A 265 32.40 23.55 28.88
CA ILE A 265 32.49 23.47 30.36
C ILE A 265 33.01 24.75 30.95
N LYS A 266 34.10 25.33 30.37
CA LYS A 266 34.65 26.61 30.83
C LYS A 266 33.61 27.73 30.75
N GLY A 267 32.94 27.91 29.60
CA GLY A 267 31.93 28.95 29.40
C GLY A 267 30.72 28.77 30.32
N SER A 268 30.30 27.51 30.57
CA SER A 268 29.21 27.20 31.50
C SER A 268 29.56 27.62 32.94
N VAL A 269 30.77 27.32 33.38
CA VAL A 269 31.23 27.73 34.73
C VAL A 269 31.32 29.27 34.85
N GLU A 270 31.81 29.95 33.82
CA GLU A 270 31.83 31.42 33.74
C GLU A 270 30.41 32.02 33.74
N SER A 271 29.41 31.26 33.24
CA SER A 271 27.99 31.63 33.25
C SER A 271 27.26 31.26 34.57
N GLY A 272 27.98 30.74 35.57
CA GLY A 272 27.45 30.45 36.91
C GLY A 272 26.93 29.03 37.12
N HIS A 273 27.14 28.12 36.19
CA HIS A 273 26.74 26.69 36.33
C HIS A 273 27.87 25.85 36.97
N SER A 274 27.51 24.77 37.69
CA SER A 274 28.55 23.88 38.22
C SER A 274 29.19 23.05 37.09
N LYS A 275 30.47 22.66 37.31
CA LYS A 275 31.21 21.86 36.36
C LYS A 275 30.54 20.52 36.08
N GLU A 276 30.04 19.87 37.12
CA GLU A 276 29.33 18.57 37.02
C GLU A 276 28.10 18.69 36.14
N LYS A 277 27.34 19.78 36.31
CA LYS A 277 26.16 20.05 35.51
C LYS A 277 26.51 20.34 34.05
N ALA A 278 27.56 21.10 33.81
CA ALA A 278 28.08 21.36 32.47
C ALA A 278 28.50 20.07 31.75
N GLU A 279 29.17 19.16 32.45
CA GLU A 279 29.55 17.86 31.93
C GLU A 279 28.30 16.99 31.58
N GLN A 280 27.27 16.98 32.43
CA GLN A 280 26.03 16.27 32.17
C GLN A 280 25.31 16.81 30.94
N VAL A 281 25.16 18.13 30.80
CA VAL A 281 24.54 18.77 29.65
C VAL A 281 25.31 18.46 28.37
N PHE A 282 26.65 18.57 28.40
CA PHE A 282 27.48 18.26 27.24
C PHE A 282 27.37 16.78 26.82
N ASN A 283 27.32 15.85 27.77
CA ASN A 283 27.15 14.41 27.49
C ASN A 283 25.81 14.12 26.78
N VAL A 284 24.75 14.84 27.17
CA VAL A 284 23.45 14.73 26.47
C VAL A 284 23.56 15.28 25.07
N MET A 285 24.20 16.43 24.88
CA MET A 285 24.42 17.01 23.53
C MET A 285 25.27 16.09 22.66
N GLU A 286 26.36 15.52 23.19
CA GLU A 286 27.22 14.58 22.47
C GLU A 286 26.49 13.29 22.05
N LYS A 287 25.70 12.73 22.96
CA LYS A 287 24.86 11.57 22.64
C LYS A 287 23.86 11.86 21.51
N PHE A 288 23.31 13.08 21.52
CA PHE A 288 22.37 13.56 20.49
C PHE A 288 23.06 13.83 19.14
N ALA A 289 24.35 14.13 19.12
CA ALA A 289 25.12 14.47 17.91
C ALA A 289 24.97 13.47 16.76
N GLY A 290 24.68 12.20 17.09
CA GLY A 290 24.55 11.14 16.11
C GLY A 290 23.25 11.13 15.31
N TYR A 291 22.21 11.88 15.74
CA TYR A 291 20.86 11.81 15.15
C TYR A 291 20.12 13.16 15.08
N GLY A 292 20.73 14.26 15.52
CA GLY A 292 20.14 15.59 15.48
C GLY A 292 19.64 15.99 14.09
N PHE A 293 18.37 16.38 14.00
CA PHE A 293 17.75 16.74 12.74
C PHE A 293 17.70 18.26 12.56
N ASN A 294 17.80 18.74 11.32
CA ASN A 294 17.63 20.16 11.04
C ASN A 294 16.16 20.55 11.14
N ARG A 295 15.82 21.45 12.08
CA ARG A 295 14.43 21.87 12.33
C ARG A 295 13.84 22.61 11.15
N SER A 296 14.61 23.45 10.46
CA SER A 296 14.13 24.21 9.30
C SER A 296 13.69 23.26 8.18
N HIS A 297 14.45 22.18 7.95
CA HIS A 297 14.09 21.15 6.99
C HIS A 297 12.83 20.40 7.45
N ALA A 298 12.76 19.94 8.71
CA ALA A 298 11.59 19.27 9.25
C ALA A 298 10.33 20.14 9.10
N TYR A 299 10.44 21.43 9.45
CA TYR A 299 9.35 22.38 9.35
C TYR A 299 8.85 22.55 7.90
N ALA A 300 9.76 22.79 6.95
CA ALA A 300 9.41 23.02 5.55
C ALA A 300 8.71 21.80 4.93
N TYR A 301 9.20 20.59 5.21
CA TYR A 301 8.62 19.35 4.69
C TYR A 301 7.31 18.99 5.39
N SER A 302 7.19 19.29 6.67
CA SER A 302 5.91 19.13 7.39
C SER A 302 4.86 20.12 6.91
N ALA A 303 5.25 21.36 6.55
CA ALA A 303 4.33 22.33 5.97
C ALA A 303 3.80 21.86 4.60
N LEU A 304 4.66 21.30 3.74
CA LEU A 304 4.23 20.71 2.48
C LEU A 304 3.29 19.51 2.71
N ALA A 305 3.61 18.64 3.67
CA ALA A 305 2.74 17.53 4.04
C ALA A 305 1.39 18.03 4.58
N PHE A 306 1.40 19.09 5.37
CA PHE A 306 0.20 19.71 5.91
C PHE A 306 -0.69 20.31 4.81
N GLN A 307 -0.10 20.96 3.81
CA GLN A 307 -0.84 21.45 2.64
C GLN A 307 -1.56 20.32 1.90
N LEU A 308 -0.88 19.19 1.66
CA LEU A 308 -1.51 18.00 1.06
C LEU A 308 -2.64 17.46 1.94
N ALA A 309 -2.42 17.37 3.25
CA ALA A 309 -3.40 16.91 4.23
C ALA A 309 -4.61 17.85 4.30
N TYR A 310 -4.40 19.15 4.19
CA TYR A 310 -5.46 20.17 4.12
C TYR A 310 -6.38 19.94 2.91
N PHE A 311 -5.80 19.71 1.73
CA PHE A 311 -6.60 19.37 0.55
C PHE A 311 -7.35 18.05 0.74
N LYS A 312 -6.71 17.03 1.31
CA LYS A 312 -7.38 15.74 1.57
C LYS A 312 -8.55 15.88 2.54
N THR A 313 -8.43 16.77 3.53
CA THR A 313 -9.45 17.01 4.57
C THR A 313 -10.60 17.85 4.05
N HIS A 314 -10.30 19.00 3.44
CA HIS A 314 -11.30 20.00 3.08
C HIS A 314 -11.81 19.88 1.63
N TYR A 315 -10.96 19.35 0.73
CA TYR A 315 -11.26 19.21 -0.70
C TYR A 315 -10.90 17.82 -1.22
N PRO A 316 -11.46 16.73 -0.63
CA PRO A 316 -11.05 15.36 -0.94
C PRO A 316 -11.24 15.00 -2.42
N ALA A 317 -12.27 15.51 -3.10
CA ALA A 317 -12.46 15.27 -4.53
C ALA A 317 -11.29 15.82 -5.37
N ILE A 318 -10.83 17.03 -5.06
CA ILE A 318 -9.69 17.68 -5.71
C ILE A 318 -8.40 16.90 -5.42
N PHE A 319 -8.19 16.52 -4.14
CA PHE A 319 -7.04 15.74 -3.74
C PHE A 319 -6.96 14.43 -4.52
N TYR A 320 -8.02 13.61 -4.48
CA TYR A 320 -8.01 12.31 -5.15
C TYR A 320 -7.92 12.44 -6.67
N GLN A 321 -8.58 13.42 -7.28
CA GLN A 321 -8.48 13.62 -8.73
C GLN A 321 -7.04 13.89 -9.18
N VAL A 322 -6.29 14.72 -8.45
CA VAL A 322 -4.89 15.01 -8.77
C VAL A 322 -4.01 13.79 -8.51
N MET A 323 -4.21 13.10 -7.37
CA MET A 323 -3.40 11.94 -7.00
C MET A 323 -3.61 10.74 -7.93
N LEU A 324 -4.85 10.44 -8.32
CA LEU A 324 -5.18 9.37 -9.28
C LEU A 324 -4.54 9.64 -10.64
N ASN A 325 -4.66 10.86 -11.15
CA ASN A 325 -4.07 11.23 -12.43
C ASN A 325 -2.53 11.20 -12.44
N ALA A 326 -1.90 11.34 -11.28
CA ALA A 326 -0.45 11.33 -11.12
C ALA A 326 0.15 9.95 -10.91
N SER A 327 -0.55 9.06 -10.20
CA SER A 327 -0.02 7.77 -9.72
C SER A 327 -0.94 6.58 -10.02
N GLY A 328 -1.97 6.80 -10.85
CA GLY A 328 -2.88 5.74 -11.27
C GLY A 328 -3.70 5.17 -10.12
N SER A 329 -3.93 3.85 -10.15
CA SER A 329 -4.83 3.16 -9.21
C SER A 329 -4.37 3.08 -7.76
N ASP A 330 -3.17 3.54 -7.43
CA ASP A 330 -2.60 3.41 -6.07
C ASP A 330 -3.46 4.06 -4.96
N TYR A 331 -4.24 5.07 -5.32
CA TYR A 331 -5.10 5.82 -4.39
C TYR A 331 -6.59 5.48 -4.50
N LEU A 332 -6.98 4.56 -5.40
CA LEU A 332 -8.41 4.20 -5.58
C LEU A 332 -9.00 3.58 -4.33
N THR A 333 -8.30 2.65 -3.71
CA THR A 333 -8.78 2.00 -2.47
C THR A 333 -8.98 3.03 -1.36
N ASP A 334 -8.02 3.94 -1.16
CA ASP A 334 -8.11 5.00 -0.14
C ASP A 334 -9.27 5.97 -0.42
N ALA A 335 -9.54 6.28 -1.70
CA ALA A 335 -10.69 7.09 -2.09
C ALA A 335 -12.02 6.37 -1.79
N ILE A 336 -12.13 5.07 -2.09
CA ILE A 336 -13.31 4.27 -1.78
C ILE A 336 -13.53 4.19 -0.26
N GLU A 337 -12.49 3.94 0.51
CA GLU A 337 -12.53 3.94 1.99
C GLU A 337 -12.94 5.31 2.55
N SER A 338 -12.67 6.40 1.80
CA SER A 338 -13.09 7.76 2.13
C SER A 338 -14.52 8.10 1.66
N GLY A 339 -15.27 7.12 1.13
CA GLY A 339 -16.67 7.24 0.75
C GLY A 339 -16.93 7.69 -0.68
N PHE A 340 -15.94 7.55 -1.56
CA PHE A 340 -16.15 7.73 -3.01
C PHE A 340 -16.63 6.43 -3.66
N GLU A 341 -17.46 6.56 -4.68
CA GLU A 341 -17.97 5.46 -5.49
C GLU A 341 -17.39 5.53 -6.90
N ILE A 342 -17.17 4.39 -7.55
CA ILE A 342 -16.70 4.35 -8.92
C ILE A 342 -17.90 4.17 -9.85
N ALA A 343 -18.02 5.04 -10.85
CA ALA A 343 -19.02 4.91 -11.89
C ALA A 343 -18.70 3.74 -12.82
N PRO A 344 -19.69 2.99 -13.31
CA PRO A 344 -19.49 2.02 -14.38
C PRO A 344 -18.83 2.68 -15.59
N LEU A 345 -17.92 1.96 -16.24
CA LEU A 345 -17.32 2.43 -17.49
C LEU A 345 -18.35 2.40 -18.62
N SER A 346 -18.30 3.39 -19.48
CA SER A 346 -19.11 3.44 -20.69
C SER A 346 -18.33 4.10 -21.82
N ILE A 347 -18.34 3.46 -22.98
CA ILE A 347 -17.69 3.98 -24.18
C ILE A 347 -18.21 5.37 -24.56
N HIS A 348 -19.44 5.70 -24.19
CA HIS A 348 -20.07 6.99 -24.51
C HIS A 348 -19.52 8.15 -23.70
N THR A 349 -19.11 7.89 -22.44
CA THR A 349 -18.82 8.96 -21.47
C THR A 349 -17.44 8.90 -20.85
N VAL A 350 -16.71 7.76 -20.98
CA VAL A 350 -15.39 7.58 -20.36
C VAL A 350 -14.43 8.71 -20.76
N PRO A 351 -13.79 9.41 -19.79
CA PRO A 351 -12.80 10.45 -20.08
C PRO A 351 -11.44 9.84 -20.42
N TYR A 352 -10.48 10.66 -20.84
CA TYR A 352 -9.09 10.20 -20.98
C TYR A 352 -8.37 10.10 -19.62
N HIS A 353 -8.46 11.15 -18.81
CA HIS A 353 -7.97 11.20 -17.43
C HIS A 353 -9.09 10.90 -16.44
N ASP A 354 -8.75 10.39 -15.27
CA ASP A 354 -9.70 10.21 -14.19
C ASP A 354 -10.34 11.55 -13.81
N LYS A 355 -11.66 11.53 -13.60
CA LYS A 355 -12.42 12.72 -13.21
C LYS A 355 -13.26 12.39 -11.99
N ILE A 356 -13.32 13.31 -11.03
CA ILE A 356 -14.19 13.21 -9.87
C ILE A 356 -15.24 14.31 -9.93
N SER A 357 -16.50 13.93 -9.76
CA SER A 357 -17.61 14.86 -9.62
C SER A 357 -18.45 14.44 -8.41
N ASN A 358 -18.64 15.35 -7.47
CA ASN A 358 -19.21 15.06 -6.17
C ASN A 358 -18.44 13.92 -5.48
N LYS A 359 -19.10 12.80 -5.16
CA LYS A 359 -18.47 11.59 -4.58
C LYS A 359 -18.28 10.46 -5.57
N THR A 360 -18.37 10.74 -6.87
CA THR A 360 -18.27 9.73 -7.93
C THR A 360 -16.98 9.88 -8.72
N ILE A 361 -16.23 8.80 -8.83
CA ILE A 361 -14.99 8.68 -9.62
C ILE A 361 -15.35 8.11 -10.99
N TYR A 362 -15.04 8.84 -12.04
CA TYR A 362 -15.12 8.41 -13.44
C TYR A 362 -13.71 8.05 -13.89
N LEU A 363 -13.40 6.75 -13.94
CA LEU A 363 -12.09 6.28 -14.38
C LEU A 363 -11.85 6.61 -15.85
N GLY A 364 -10.65 7.08 -16.16
CA GLY A 364 -10.24 7.42 -17.51
C GLY A 364 -9.66 6.22 -18.28
N LEU A 365 -9.69 6.30 -19.61
CA LEU A 365 -9.08 5.27 -20.48
C LEU A 365 -7.58 5.09 -20.20
N LYS A 366 -6.89 6.14 -19.75
CA LYS A 366 -5.47 6.08 -19.34
C LYS A 366 -5.22 5.12 -18.17
N THR A 367 -6.19 4.93 -17.30
CA THR A 367 -6.07 4.07 -16.09
C THR A 367 -6.18 2.59 -16.44
N ILE A 368 -6.77 2.25 -17.59
CA ILE A 368 -6.90 0.87 -18.04
C ILE A 368 -5.55 0.36 -18.56
N LYS A 369 -4.98 -0.64 -17.90
CA LYS A 369 -3.72 -1.25 -18.33
C LYS A 369 -3.85 -1.84 -19.73
N GLY A 370 -2.85 -1.59 -20.59
CA GLY A 370 -2.81 -2.09 -21.95
C GLY A 370 -3.49 -1.19 -23.00
N VAL A 371 -4.15 -0.10 -22.60
CA VAL A 371 -4.75 0.85 -23.53
C VAL A 371 -3.74 1.95 -23.90
N SER A 372 -3.44 2.07 -25.20
CA SER A 372 -2.55 3.11 -25.70
C SER A 372 -3.23 4.48 -25.73
N LYS A 373 -2.42 5.54 -25.60
CA LYS A 373 -2.92 6.93 -25.65
C LYS A 373 -3.65 7.21 -26.96
N ASP A 374 -3.11 6.74 -28.07
CA ASP A 374 -3.67 7.04 -29.41
C ASP A 374 -5.03 6.37 -29.61
N LEU A 375 -5.18 5.09 -29.18
CA LEU A 375 -6.48 4.40 -29.20
C LEU A 375 -7.50 5.10 -28.29
N ALA A 376 -7.09 5.48 -27.09
CA ALA A 376 -7.97 6.16 -26.15
C ALA A 376 -8.46 7.50 -26.70
N LEU A 377 -7.57 8.32 -27.29
CA LEU A 377 -7.94 9.60 -27.89
C LEU A 377 -8.81 9.39 -29.12
N TRP A 378 -8.53 8.39 -29.95
CA TRP A 378 -9.35 8.06 -31.11
C TRP A 378 -10.79 7.70 -30.66
N ILE A 379 -10.96 6.85 -29.64
CA ILE A 379 -12.30 6.51 -29.09
C ILE A 379 -13.05 7.79 -28.70
N ILE A 380 -12.42 8.69 -27.98
CA ILE A 380 -13.06 9.91 -27.49
C ILE A 380 -13.48 10.85 -28.64
N GLN A 381 -12.64 10.97 -29.68
CA GLN A 381 -12.88 11.88 -30.80
C GLN A 381 -13.95 11.38 -31.79
N ASN A 382 -14.15 10.06 -31.86
CA ASN A 382 -15.05 9.46 -32.86
C ASN A 382 -16.43 9.06 -32.32
N ARG A 383 -16.77 9.47 -31.10
CA ARG A 383 -18.12 9.32 -30.54
C ARG A 383 -19.14 10.17 -31.30
N PRO A 384 -20.43 9.80 -31.30
CA PRO A 384 -21.03 8.62 -30.66
C PRO A 384 -20.90 7.35 -31.49
N PHE A 385 -21.01 6.20 -30.79
CA PHE A 385 -21.16 4.87 -31.42
C PHE A 385 -22.55 4.36 -31.08
N SER A 386 -23.24 3.75 -32.06
CA SER A 386 -24.60 3.24 -31.89
C SER A 386 -24.62 1.78 -31.45
N THR A 387 -23.68 0.98 -31.94
CA THR A 387 -23.54 -0.45 -31.63
C THR A 387 -22.04 -0.85 -31.58
N ILE A 388 -21.77 -2.09 -31.23
CA ILE A 388 -20.38 -2.62 -31.29
C ILE A 388 -19.91 -2.71 -32.76
N GLU A 389 -20.80 -3.11 -33.65
CA GLU A 389 -20.51 -3.19 -35.10
C GLU A 389 -20.18 -1.81 -35.65
N ASP A 390 -20.93 -0.76 -35.26
CA ASP A 390 -20.63 0.61 -35.64
C ASP A 390 -19.25 1.06 -35.12
N PHE A 391 -18.93 0.74 -33.86
CA PHE A 391 -17.61 1.00 -33.31
C PHE A 391 -16.49 0.31 -34.12
N ILE A 392 -16.64 -0.99 -34.39
CA ILE A 392 -15.64 -1.78 -35.13
C ILE A 392 -15.50 -1.31 -36.57
N SER A 393 -16.60 -0.96 -37.25
CA SER A 393 -16.58 -0.46 -38.62
C SER A 393 -15.82 0.89 -38.76
N LYS A 394 -16.00 1.77 -37.78
CA LYS A 394 -15.28 3.05 -37.69
C LYS A 394 -13.82 2.90 -37.27
N LEU A 395 -13.49 1.80 -36.56
CA LEU A 395 -12.15 1.59 -35.98
C LEU A 395 -11.09 1.40 -37.09
N PRO A 396 -9.99 2.18 -37.08
CA PRO A 396 -8.89 1.98 -38.04
C PRO A 396 -8.31 0.57 -38.00
N LYS A 397 -7.93 0.03 -39.17
CA LYS A 397 -7.43 -1.36 -39.30
C LYS A 397 -6.25 -1.70 -38.38
N ASN A 398 -5.35 -0.74 -38.14
CA ASN A 398 -4.21 -0.92 -37.24
C ASN A 398 -4.60 -1.16 -35.76
N TYR A 399 -5.82 -0.77 -35.36
CA TYR A 399 -6.37 -1.00 -34.02
C TYR A 399 -7.32 -2.24 -33.96
N ARG A 400 -7.71 -2.84 -35.09
CA ARG A 400 -8.50 -4.07 -35.14
C ARG A 400 -7.66 -5.28 -34.75
N LYS A 401 -7.29 -5.35 -33.48
CA LYS A 401 -6.50 -6.44 -32.85
C LYS A 401 -7.13 -6.81 -31.53
N ILE A 402 -7.33 -8.11 -31.31
CA ILE A 402 -7.92 -8.64 -30.08
C ILE A 402 -7.17 -8.10 -28.87
N SER A 403 -5.84 -8.16 -28.87
CA SER A 403 -5.00 -7.72 -27.76
C SER A 403 -5.15 -6.23 -27.36
N LEU A 404 -5.62 -5.37 -28.28
CA LEU A 404 -5.86 -3.95 -28.01
C LEU A 404 -7.28 -3.69 -27.47
N LEU A 405 -8.26 -4.50 -27.86
CA LEU A 405 -9.65 -4.32 -27.45
C LEU A 405 -10.03 -5.17 -26.24
N GLU A 406 -9.35 -6.27 -26.01
CA GLU A 406 -9.59 -7.17 -24.89
C GLU A 406 -9.59 -6.46 -23.53
N PRO A 407 -8.62 -5.56 -23.18
CA PRO A 407 -8.68 -4.82 -21.92
C PRO A 407 -9.93 -3.96 -21.78
N LEU A 408 -10.39 -3.32 -22.86
CA LEU A 408 -11.59 -2.49 -22.88
C LEU A 408 -12.86 -3.29 -22.63
N ILE A 409 -12.93 -4.50 -23.22
CA ILE A 409 -14.07 -5.43 -23.06
C ILE A 409 -14.07 -5.97 -21.63
N LYS A 410 -12.93 -6.43 -21.13
CA LYS A 410 -12.81 -7.01 -19.78
C LYS A 410 -13.25 -6.07 -18.67
N VAL A 411 -13.02 -4.76 -18.82
CA VAL A 411 -13.45 -3.75 -17.84
C VAL A 411 -14.88 -3.26 -18.03
N GLY A 412 -15.61 -3.81 -19.01
CA GLY A 412 -17.02 -3.49 -19.24
C GLY A 412 -17.28 -2.17 -19.99
N LEU A 413 -16.31 -1.67 -20.76
CA LEU A 413 -16.49 -0.42 -21.53
C LEU A 413 -17.68 -0.49 -22.51
N PHE A 414 -18.01 -1.67 -23.01
CA PHE A 414 -19.08 -1.95 -23.99
C PHE A 414 -20.36 -2.48 -23.36
N ASP A 415 -20.49 -2.58 -22.03
CA ASP A 415 -21.64 -3.15 -21.33
C ASP A 415 -22.96 -2.40 -21.62
N SER A 416 -22.86 -1.16 -22.13
CA SER A 416 -24.02 -0.40 -22.61
C SER A 416 -24.63 -0.98 -23.89
N PHE A 417 -23.89 -1.72 -24.69
CA PHE A 417 -24.33 -2.39 -25.90
C PHE A 417 -24.65 -3.87 -25.66
N GLU A 418 -23.70 -4.61 -25.08
CA GLU A 418 -23.81 -6.02 -24.76
C GLU A 418 -23.16 -6.31 -23.40
N LYS A 419 -23.95 -6.84 -22.48
CA LYS A 419 -23.51 -7.15 -21.10
C LYS A 419 -22.65 -8.40 -21.00
N ASN A 420 -22.81 -9.32 -21.96
CA ASN A 420 -21.99 -10.52 -22.03
C ASN A 420 -20.64 -10.21 -22.65
N ARG A 421 -19.69 -9.90 -21.80
CA ARG A 421 -18.33 -9.48 -22.19
C ARG A 421 -17.58 -10.58 -22.95
N LEU A 422 -17.76 -11.86 -22.55
CA LEU A 422 -17.10 -12.98 -23.21
C LEU A 422 -17.68 -13.23 -24.62
N LYS A 423 -18.98 -13.00 -24.80
CA LYS A 423 -19.62 -12.99 -26.13
C LYS A 423 -18.98 -11.94 -27.04
N VAL A 424 -18.81 -10.71 -26.56
CA VAL A 424 -18.17 -9.64 -27.34
C VAL A 424 -16.74 -10.03 -27.72
N LEU A 425 -15.95 -10.49 -26.75
CA LEU A 425 -14.54 -10.84 -26.98
C LEU A 425 -14.38 -11.96 -28.03
N ASN A 426 -15.18 -13.03 -27.92
CA ASN A 426 -15.06 -14.18 -28.82
C ASN A 426 -15.62 -13.91 -30.24
N ASN A 427 -16.46 -12.90 -30.40
CA ASN A 427 -16.95 -12.47 -31.71
C ASN A 427 -16.01 -11.47 -32.42
N LEU A 428 -14.99 -10.91 -31.76
CA LEU A 428 -14.12 -9.92 -32.36
C LEU A 428 -13.51 -10.33 -33.70
N PRO A 429 -12.98 -11.57 -33.91
CA PRO A 429 -12.44 -11.97 -35.21
C PRO A 429 -13.47 -11.82 -36.33
N ASN A 430 -14.66 -12.36 -36.11
CA ASN A 430 -15.74 -12.31 -37.10
C ASN A 430 -16.26 -10.89 -37.31
N LEU A 431 -16.27 -10.04 -36.25
CA LEU A 431 -16.65 -8.63 -36.36
C LEU A 431 -15.61 -7.83 -37.18
N PHE A 432 -14.32 -8.18 -37.12
CA PHE A 432 -13.32 -7.54 -37.96
C PHE A 432 -13.51 -7.89 -39.43
N ASP A 433 -13.77 -9.16 -39.73
CA ASP A 433 -14.05 -9.63 -41.11
C ASP A 433 -15.35 -8.99 -41.63
N PHE A 434 -16.39 -8.94 -40.81
CA PHE A 434 -17.65 -8.31 -41.16
C PHE A 434 -17.48 -6.81 -41.45
N ALA A 435 -16.71 -6.08 -40.63
CA ALA A 435 -16.43 -4.67 -40.87
C ALA A 435 -15.63 -4.42 -42.15
N ASP A 436 -14.77 -5.33 -42.57
CA ASP A 436 -14.03 -5.25 -43.83
C ASP A 436 -14.95 -5.53 -45.04
N LEU A 437 -15.95 -6.40 -44.89
CA LEU A 437 -16.95 -6.70 -45.91
C LEU A 437 -17.92 -5.52 -46.13
N ILE A 438 -18.46 -4.93 -45.04
CA ILE A 438 -19.40 -3.79 -45.14
C ILE A 438 -18.74 -2.56 -45.74
N SER A 439 -17.47 -2.31 -45.47
CA SER A 439 -16.75 -1.16 -46.03
C SER A 439 -16.71 -1.15 -47.58
N GLY A 440 -17.17 -2.24 -48.23
CA GLY A 440 -17.12 -2.39 -49.67
C GLY A 440 -18.45 -2.47 -50.41
N LEU A 441 -19.56 -2.88 -49.86
CA LEU A 441 -20.72 -3.28 -50.69
C LEU A 441 -22.15 -3.19 -50.15
N PHE A 442 -22.46 -3.21 -48.85
CA PHE A 442 -23.88 -3.26 -48.37
C PHE A 442 -24.09 -2.58 -47.00
N ASP A 443 -25.09 -1.68 -46.95
CA ASP A 443 -25.42 -0.85 -45.78
C ASP A 443 -26.46 -1.50 -44.82
N ASP A 444 -27.09 -2.62 -45.21
CA ASP A 444 -28.20 -3.26 -44.47
C ASP A 444 -27.87 -4.65 -43.88
N SER A 445 -26.61 -5.03 -43.80
CA SER A 445 -26.21 -6.35 -43.27
C SER A 445 -26.26 -6.35 -41.74
N ILE A 446 -27.00 -7.30 -41.17
CA ILE A 446 -27.06 -7.57 -39.72
C ILE A 446 -25.98 -8.60 -39.37
N TYR A 447 -25.14 -8.30 -38.36
CA TYR A 447 -24.15 -9.26 -37.85
C TYR A 447 -24.84 -10.36 -37.05
N ASP A 448 -24.55 -11.62 -37.35
CA ASP A 448 -25.07 -12.79 -36.61
C ASP A 448 -24.12 -13.15 -35.46
N TRP A 449 -24.57 -12.89 -34.23
CA TRP A 449 -23.78 -13.07 -33.02
C TRP A 449 -23.73 -14.54 -32.60
N LEU A 450 -22.52 -15.09 -32.43
CA LEU A 450 -22.31 -16.36 -31.77
C LEU A 450 -22.52 -16.20 -30.26
N ASP A 451 -23.30 -17.07 -29.65
CA ASP A 451 -23.58 -17.05 -28.22
C ASP A 451 -22.51 -17.77 -27.40
N PHE A 452 -22.16 -17.20 -26.29
CA PHE A 452 -21.21 -17.72 -25.31
C PHE A 452 -21.75 -17.51 -23.91
N ASN A 453 -21.39 -18.40 -22.97
CA ASN A 453 -21.63 -18.15 -21.56
C ASN A 453 -20.66 -17.04 -21.08
N ASP A 454 -21.19 -16.05 -20.38
CA ASP A 454 -20.38 -14.95 -19.88
C ASP A 454 -19.51 -15.36 -18.68
N TRP A 455 -18.52 -14.54 -18.37
CA TRP A 455 -17.80 -14.62 -17.11
C TRP A 455 -18.76 -14.47 -15.93
N THR A 456 -18.47 -15.19 -14.85
CA THR A 456 -19.16 -15.00 -13.57
C THR A 456 -18.85 -13.61 -13.01
N GLU A 457 -19.69 -13.08 -12.13
CA GLU A 457 -19.46 -11.78 -11.47
C GLU A 457 -18.12 -11.76 -10.72
N GLN A 458 -17.69 -12.90 -10.19
CA GLN A 458 -16.39 -13.05 -9.54
C GLN A 458 -15.24 -12.90 -10.54
N GLU A 459 -15.32 -13.55 -11.69
CA GLU A 459 -14.29 -13.43 -12.74
C GLU A 459 -14.23 -12.01 -13.28
N LYS A 460 -15.39 -11.36 -13.54
CA LYS A 460 -15.45 -9.95 -13.96
C LYS A 460 -14.75 -9.05 -12.94
N TYR A 461 -15.04 -9.22 -11.65
CA TYR A 461 -14.42 -8.44 -10.58
C TYR A 461 -12.88 -8.56 -10.57
N TYR A 462 -12.35 -9.78 -10.72
CA TYR A 462 -10.89 -9.98 -10.75
C TYR A 462 -10.23 -9.47 -12.03
N LEU A 463 -10.90 -9.58 -13.19
CA LEU A 463 -10.43 -8.98 -14.43
C LEU A 463 -10.36 -7.45 -14.34
N GLU A 464 -11.35 -6.83 -13.74
CA GLU A 464 -11.36 -5.39 -13.47
C GLU A 464 -10.25 -5.01 -12.49
N GLN A 465 -10.08 -5.77 -11.41
CA GLN A 465 -9.01 -5.53 -10.43
C GLN A 465 -7.61 -5.64 -11.06
N GLU A 466 -7.39 -6.59 -11.96
CA GLU A 466 -6.14 -6.72 -12.69
C GLU A 466 -5.84 -5.50 -13.59
N LEU A 467 -6.85 -5.02 -14.32
CA LEU A 467 -6.70 -3.98 -15.35
C LEU A 467 -6.83 -2.56 -14.81
N LEU A 468 -7.65 -2.33 -13.79
CA LEU A 468 -7.94 -1.02 -13.20
C LEU A 468 -7.29 -0.82 -11.83
N GLY A 469 -6.84 -1.91 -11.18
CA GLY A 469 -6.40 -1.91 -9.79
C GLY A 469 -7.53 -1.99 -8.76
N VAL A 470 -8.79 -2.04 -9.22
CA VAL A 470 -10.00 -2.16 -8.39
C VAL A 470 -11.10 -2.87 -9.19
N GLY A 471 -11.94 -3.66 -8.50
CA GLY A 471 -13.14 -4.22 -9.10
C GLY A 471 -14.29 -3.21 -9.03
N ILE A 472 -14.98 -3.00 -10.15
CA ILE A 472 -16.17 -2.14 -10.27
C ILE A 472 -17.44 -2.98 -10.09
N SER A 473 -17.43 -4.20 -10.59
CA SER A 473 -18.49 -5.19 -10.40
C SER A 473 -18.67 -5.50 -8.91
N LYS A 474 -19.81 -6.07 -8.55
CA LYS A 474 -20.10 -6.42 -7.15
C LYS A 474 -19.01 -7.34 -6.59
N HIS A 475 -18.47 -6.95 -5.45
CA HIS A 475 -17.49 -7.79 -4.77
C HIS A 475 -18.10 -9.17 -4.46
N PRO A 476 -17.41 -10.28 -4.78
CA PRO A 476 -17.95 -11.64 -4.59
C PRO A 476 -18.43 -11.90 -3.16
N LEU A 477 -17.74 -11.37 -2.15
CA LEU A 477 -18.17 -11.44 -0.74
C LEU A 477 -19.56 -10.87 -0.51
N GLN A 478 -19.99 -9.82 -1.21
CA GLN A 478 -21.33 -9.24 -1.05
C GLN A 478 -22.40 -10.20 -1.56
N THR A 479 -22.12 -10.91 -2.65
CA THR A 479 -23.03 -11.94 -3.20
C THR A 479 -23.18 -13.10 -2.22
N ILE A 480 -22.08 -13.54 -1.59
CA ILE A 480 -22.10 -14.60 -0.57
C ILE A 480 -22.80 -14.09 0.69
N ALA A 481 -22.50 -12.85 1.14
CA ALA A 481 -23.09 -12.24 2.32
C ALA A 481 -24.60 -12.12 2.24
N ASN A 482 -25.14 -11.74 1.07
CA ASN A 482 -26.60 -11.66 0.84
C ASN A 482 -27.30 -13.00 0.93
N LYS A 483 -26.57 -14.10 0.74
CA LYS A 483 -27.06 -15.48 0.86
C LYS A 483 -26.51 -16.17 2.13
N ALA A 484 -25.94 -15.41 3.08
CA ALA A 484 -25.32 -16.00 4.25
C ALA A 484 -26.31 -16.79 5.10
N ILE A 485 -25.83 -17.95 5.59
CA ILE A 485 -26.60 -18.83 6.47
C ILE A 485 -26.29 -18.61 7.96
N TYR A 486 -25.27 -17.80 8.24
CA TYR A 486 -24.83 -17.44 9.59
C TYR A 486 -24.98 -15.93 9.81
N PRO A 487 -25.19 -15.50 11.06
CA PRO A 487 -25.09 -14.07 11.39
C PRO A 487 -23.63 -13.64 11.24
N ILE A 488 -23.35 -12.82 10.24
CA ILE A 488 -22.00 -12.31 9.95
C ILE A 488 -21.78 -11.00 10.69
N THR A 489 -20.63 -10.89 11.35
CA THR A 489 -20.17 -9.63 11.94
C THR A 489 -19.12 -9.00 11.02
N PRO A 490 -19.35 -7.80 10.45
CA PRO A 490 -18.34 -7.07 9.70
C PRO A 490 -17.10 -6.77 10.57
N ILE A 491 -15.90 -6.80 9.98
CA ILE A 491 -14.64 -6.54 10.72
C ILE A 491 -14.66 -5.15 11.38
N GLU A 492 -15.31 -4.16 10.79
CA GLU A 492 -15.45 -2.82 11.38
C GLU A 492 -16.23 -2.77 12.70
N LYS A 493 -17.08 -3.79 12.96
CA LYS A 493 -17.96 -3.86 14.16
C LYS A 493 -17.48 -4.86 15.21
N ILE A 494 -16.31 -5.50 15.00
CA ILE A 494 -15.76 -6.40 16.01
C ILE A 494 -15.23 -5.62 17.22
N SER A 495 -15.35 -6.21 18.40
CA SER A 495 -14.81 -5.67 19.65
C SER A 495 -14.04 -6.72 20.43
N GLU A 496 -13.14 -6.26 21.29
CA GLU A 496 -12.31 -7.14 22.11
C GLU A 496 -13.16 -8.08 22.98
N ASN A 497 -12.67 -9.28 23.20
CA ASN A 497 -13.29 -10.33 24.02
C ASN A 497 -14.66 -10.84 23.53
N THR A 498 -15.08 -10.49 22.29
CA THR A 498 -16.29 -11.04 21.67
C THR A 498 -16.00 -12.29 20.86
N SER A 499 -17.00 -13.17 20.73
CA SER A 499 -16.98 -14.30 19.80
C SER A 499 -17.93 -14.00 18.66
N CYS A 500 -17.46 -14.09 17.42
CA CYS A 500 -18.25 -13.76 16.24
C CYS A 500 -17.91 -14.67 15.05
N ILE A 501 -18.75 -14.59 14.02
CA ILE A 501 -18.50 -15.21 12.72
C ILE A 501 -18.25 -14.08 11.72
N ILE A 502 -17.11 -14.14 11.04
CA ILE A 502 -16.77 -13.23 9.94
C ILE A 502 -16.83 -13.98 8.61
N LEU A 503 -17.18 -13.26 7.56
CA LEU A 503 -17.08 -13.73 6.17
C LEU A 503 -15.98 -12.95 5.49
N VAL A 504 -14.95 -13.65 5.02
CA VAL A 504 -13.70 -13.03 4.57
C VAL A 504 -13.07 -13.80 3.41
N GLU A 505 -12.22 -13.12 2.66
CA GLU A 505 -11.26 -13.70 1.73
C GLU A 505 -9.91 -13.89 2.43
N ILE A 506 -9.27 -15.05 2.25
CA ILE A 506 -7.90 -15.24 2.71
C ILE A 506 -6.95 -14.62 1.69
N GLN A 507 -6.29 -13.52 2.07
CA GLN A 507 -5.31 -12.82 1.24
C GLN A 507 -3.94 -13.47 1.30
N LYS A 508 -3.55 -13.98 2.48
CA LYS A 508 -2.22 -14.57 2.72
C LYS A 508 -2.25 -15.58 3.83
N ILE A 509 -1.49 -16.67 3.63
CA ILE A 509 -1.29 -17.74 4.61
C ILE A 509 0.20 -17.78 4.99
N LYS A 510 0.51 -17.54 6.26
CA LYS A 510 1.86 -17.67 6.81
C LYS A 510 1.93 -18.82 7.80
N ILE A 511 2.60 -19.90 7.42
CA ILE A 511 2.78 -21.07 8.26
C ILE A 511 4.04 -20.88 9.12
N ILE A 512 3.94 -21.16 10.41
CA ILE A 512 5.08 -21.17 11.34
C ILE A 512 5.12 -22.48 12.13
N ARG A 513 6.32 -22.86 12.55
CA ARG A 513 6.53 -24.00 13.42
C ARG A 513 6.65 -23.54 14.87
N THR A 514 5.83 -24.10 15.74
CA THR A 514 5.84 -23.79 17.18
C THR A 514 7.08 -24.37 17.86
N LYS A 515 7.37 -23.94 19.09
CA LYS A 515 8.47 -24.51 19.90
C LYS A 515 8.30 -26.01 20.16
N LYS A 516 7.07 -26.53 20.08
CA LYS A 516 6.77 -27.99 20.23
C LYS A 516 6.93 -28.74 18.91
N GLY A 517 7.34 -28.09 17.82
CA GLY A 517 7.54 -28.71 16.51
C GLY A 517 6.29 -28.85 15.65
N GLU A 518 5.12 -28.37 16.11
CA GLU A 518 3.86 -28.41 15.37
C GLU A 518 3.69 -27.18 14.48
N ASN A 519 2.98 -27.33 13.36
CA ASN A 519 2.66 -26.23 12.48
C ASN A 519 1.39 -25.49 12.95
N MET A 520 1.41 -24.17 12.90
CA MET A 520 0.26 -23.29 13.04
C MET A 520 0.27 -22.24 11.92
N ALA A 521 -0.85 -21.56 11.67
CA ALA A 521 -0.93 -20.55 10.62
C ALA A 521 -1.41 -19.20 11.14
N PHE A 522 -0.88 -18.13 10.55
CA PHE A 522 -1.44 -16.80 10.57
C PHE A 522 -2.04 -16.50 9.21
N LEU A 523 -3.31 -16.14 9.20
CA LEU A 523 -4.02 -15.72 8.01
C LEU A 523 -4.18 -14.20 8.03
N GLN A 524 -3.92 -13.56 6.91
CA GLN A 524 -4.36 -12.21 6.66
C GLN A 524 -5.64 -12.27 5.84
N VAL A 525 -6.74 -11.78 6.41
CA VAL A 525 -8.06 -11.88 5.80
C VAL A 525 -8.67 -10.50 5.55
N ASP A 526 -9.59 -10.43 4.60
CA ASP A 526 -10.25 -9.20 4.14
C ASP A 526 -11.75 -9.42 3.97
N ASP A 527 -12.59 -8.53 4.54
CA ASP A 527 -14.06 -8.57 4.35
C ASP A 527 -14.54 -7.62 3.25
N SER A 528 -13.66 -7.18 2.36
CA SER A 528 -13.83 -6.14 1.33
C SER A 528 -13.82 -4.69 1.84
N LYS A 529 -13.79 -4.47 3.14
CA LYS A 529 -13.73 -3.14 3.76
C LYS A 529 -12.53 -3.00 4.69
N LYS A 530 -12.23 -4.04 5.47
CA LYS A 530 -11.13 -4.05 6.45
C LYS A 530 -10.42 -5.38 6.47
N LYS A 531 -9.13 -5.31 6.84
CA LYS A 531 -8.26 -6.49 7.03
C LYS A 531 -8.17 -6.85 8.50
N LEU A 532 -8.05 -8.14 8.77
CA LEU A 532 -7.87 -8.70 10.10
C LEU A 532 -6.82 -9.82 10.06
N ASP A 533 -6.03 -9.91 11.13
CA ASP A 533 -5.14 -11.04 11.32
C ASP A 533 -5.89 -12.14 12.09
N VAL A 534 -5.85 -13.36 11.56
CA VAL A 534 -6.50 -14.54 12.16
C VAL A 534 -5.45 -15.58 12.48
N THR A 535 -5.45 -16.10 13.70
CA THR A 535 -4.55 -17.14 14.15
C THR A 535 -5.25 -18.49 14.17
N LEU A 536 -4.68 -19.48 13.48
CA LEU A 536 -5.06 -20.89 13.56
C LEU A 536 -4.00 -21.65 14.35
N PHE A 537 -4.36 -22.10 15.55
CA PHE A 537 -3.50 -22.97 16.34
C PHE A 537 -3.37 -24.36 15.72
N SER A 538 -2.37 -25.12 16.20
CA SER A 538 -1.89 -26.37 15.59
C SER A 538 -3.01 -27.40 15.32
N ASP A 539 -3.96 -27.54 16.24
CA ASP A 539 -5.04 -28.53 16.11
C ASP A 539 -5.99 -28.18 14.96
N LEU A 540 -6.47 -26.94 14.91
CA LEU A 540 -7.35 -26.47 13.84
C LEU A 540 -6.60 -26.44 12.49
N TYR A 541 -5.35 -25.99 12.49
CA TYR A 541 -4.54 -25.97 11.28
C TYR A 541 -4.32 -27.37 10.71
N ARG A 542 -4.05 -28.38 11.56
CA ARG A 542 -3.89 -29.78 11.14
C ARG A 542 -5.16 -30.35 10.49
N GLN A 543 -6.33 -29.97 11.01
CA GLN A 543 -7.62 -30.43 10.48
C GLN A 543 -7.98 -29.78 9.14
N GLU A 544 -7.67 -28.48 8.97
CA GLU A 544 -8.18 -27.69 7.85
C GLU A 544 -7.11 -27.33 6.82
N SER A 545 -5.82 -27.63 7.04
CA SER A 545 -4.69 -27.20 6.21
C SER A 545 -4.82 -27.56 4.73
N SER A 546 -5.41 -28.72 4.41
CA SER A 546 -5.59 -29.18 3.03
C SER A 546 -6.66 -28.38 2.26
N LYS A 547 -7.56 -27.70 2.97
CA LYS A 547 -8.67 -26.94 2.39
C LYS A 547 -8.38 -25.44 2.30
N LEU A 548 -7.36 -24.94 3.05
CA LEU A 548 -7.03 -23.52 3.07
C LEU A 548 -6.32 -23.09 1.80
N LYS A 549 -6.86 -22.08 1.12
CA LYS A 549 -6.30 -21.49 -0.10
C LYS A 549 -6.38 -19.97 -0.05
N GLU A 550 -5.36 -19.31 -0.56
CA GLU A 550 -5.38 -17.87 -0.79
C GLU A 550 -6.35 -17.54 -1.95
N GLY A 551 -7.03 -16.39 -1.88
CA GLY A 551 -8.03 -15.97 -2.85
C GLY A 551 -9.40 -16.68 -2.74
N VAL A 552 -9.63 -17.45 -1.68
CA VAL A 552 -10.88 -18.18 -1.44
C VAL A 552 -11.61 -17.59 -0.23
N PHE A 553 -12.94 -17.65 -0.26
CA PHE A 553 -13.81 -17.09 0.78
C PHE A 553 -14.12 -18.11 1.87
N TYR A 554 -14.12 -17.63 3.12
CA TYR A 554 -14.39 -18.47 4.28
C TYR A 554 -15.29 -17.78 5.29
N TYR A 555 -16.17 -18.56 5.92
CA TYR A 555 -16.72 -18.23 7.23
C TYR A 555 -15.72 -18.65 8.30
N ILE A 556 -15.29 -17.72 9.14
CA ILE A 556 -14.39 -17.99 10.25
C ILE A 556 -15.10 -17.61 11.55
N LYS A 557 -15.31 -18.60 12.43
CA LYS A 557 -15.81 -18.39 13.79
C LYS A 557 -14.62 -18.34 14.74
N GLY A 558 -14.59 -17.33 15.61
CA GLY A 558 -13.48 -17.21 16.53
C GLY A 558 -13.71 -16.16 17.62
N LYS A 559 -12.73 -16.05 18.51
CA LYS A 559 -12.71 -15.06 19.60
C LYS A 559 -11.77 -13.92 19.24
N ILE A 560 -12.23 -12.68 19.43
CA ILE A 560 -11.45 -11.47 19.20
C ILE A 560 -10.60 -11.16 20.43
N GLN A 561 -9.32 -10.86 20.23
CA GLN A 561 -8.37 -10.48 21.27
C GLN A 561 -7.58 -9.25 20.83
N LEU A 562 -7.12 -8.48 21.81
CA LEU A 562 -6.18 -7.38 21.60
C LEU A 562 -4.76 -7.89 21.81
N ARG A 563 -3.90 -7.75 20.80
CA ARG A 563 -2.46 -8.06 20.88
C ARG A 563 -1.66 -6.93 20.26
N ASP A 564 -0.68 -6.43 21.00
CA ASP A 564 0.19 -5.32 20.56
C ASP A 564 -0.63 -4.10 20.05
N GLY A 565 -1.75 -3.80 20.72
CA GLY A 565 -2.65 -2.69 20.37
C GLY A 565 -3.49 -2.92 19.10
N ARG A 566 -3.58 -4.17 18.58
CA ARG A 566 -4.39 -4.54 17.42
C ARG A 566 -5.36 -5.66 17.75
N LEU A 567 -6.57 -5.54 17.21
CA LEU A 567 -7.52 -6.63 17.25
C LEU A 567 -7.07 -7.75 16.31
N GLN A 568 -7.12 -8.98 16.80
CA GLN A 568 -6.90 -10.20 16.03
C GLN A 568 -7.95 -11.24 16.42
N MET A 569 -8.22 -12.19 15.53
CA MET A 569 -9.12 -13.29 15.82
C MET A 569 -8.33 -14.58 16.09
N ILE A 570 -8.71 -15.33 17.11
CA ILE A 570 -8.31 -16.72 17.28
C ILE A 570 -9.42 -17.58 16.69
N ALA A 571 -9.13 -18.26 15.58
CA ALA A 571 -10.09 -19.11 14.92
C ALA A 571 -10.40 -20.35 15.75
N GLN A 572 -11.68 -20.71 15.80
CA GLN A 572 -12.20 -21.93 16.42
C GLN A 572 -12.78 -22.88 15.37
N GLU A 573 -13.32 -22.31 14.30
CA GLU A 573 -13.90 -23.04 13.18
C GLU A 573 -13.65 -22.24 11.89
N ILE A 574 -13.35 -22.93 10.81
CA ILE A 574 -13.21 -22.34 9.48
C ILE A 574 -13.96 -23.19 8.47
N ARG A 575 -14.70 -22.55 7.57
CA ARG A 575 -15.48 -23.23 6.54
C ARG A 575 -15.47 -22.41 5.28
N GLU A 576 -15.24 -23.07 4.13
CA GLU A 576 -15.33 -22.42 2.83
C GLU A 576 -16.73 -21.87 2.58
N ALA A 577 -16.79 -20.64 2.07
CA ALA A 577 -18.03 -19.90 1.82
C ALA A 577 -18.28 -19.80 0.31
N VAL A 578 -19.41 -20.33 -0.15
CA VAL A 578 -19.81 -20.29 -1.56
C VAL A 578 -21.20 -19.67 -1.71
N ALA A 579 -21.45 -19.04 -2.86
CA ALA A 579 -22.73 -18.42 -3.16
C ALA A 579 -23.80 -19.45 -3.59
N GLU A 580 -23.37 -20.60 -4.10
CA GLU A 580 -24.28 -21.67 -4.52
C GLU A 580 -25.04 -22.29 -3.34
N ARG A 581 -26.26 -22.75 -3.61
CA ARG A 581 -27.13 -23.47 -2.69
C ARG A 581 -27.63 -24.73 -3.37
N PHE A 582 -27.67 -25.84 -2.63
CA PHE A 582 -28.26 -27.05 -3.10
C PHE A 582 -29.67 -27.18 -2.52
N TRP A 583 -30.67 -27.01 -3.37
CA TRP A 583 -32.08 -27.09 -3.00
C TRP A 583 -32.61 -28.50 -3.22
N ILE A 584 -33.30 -28.99 -2.21
CA ILE A 584 -34.02 -30.28 -2.23
C ILE A 584 -35.46 -29.98 -1.91
N GLN A 585 -36.38 -30.44 -2.77
CA GLN A 585 -37.82 -30.33 -2.58
C GLN A 585 -38.37 -31.69 -2.24
N VAL A 586 -39.10 -31.80 -1.14
CA VAL A 586 -39.73 -33.03 -0.62
C VAL A 586 -41.16 -32.76 -0.19
N ASN A 587 -42.01 -33.77 -0.14
CA ASN A 587 -43.37 -33.61 0.35
C ASN A 587 -43.41 -33.37 1.86
N ASN A 588 -42.82 -34.27 2.63
CA ASN A 588 -42.82 -34.27 4.07
C ASN A 588 -41.48 -34.84 4.64
N HIS A 589 -41.45 -35.17 5.93
CA HIS A 589 -40.26 -35.66 6.64
C HIS A 589 -40.00 -37.17 6.55
N GLU A 590 -40.84 -37.94 5.87
CA GLU A 590 -40.76 -39.43 5.86
C GLU A 590 -39.40 -39.94 5.36
N LYS A 591 -38.77 -39.25 4.41
CA LYS A 591 -37.50 -39.68 3.79
C LYS A 591 -36.26 -38.94 4.33
N ASP A 592 -36.40 -38.15 5.38
CA ASP A 592 -35.33 -37.34 5.90
C ASP A 592 -34.07 -38.16 6.24
N GLN A 593 -34.22 -39.31 6.90
CA GLN A 593 -33.07 -40.16 7.26
C GLN A 593 -32.30 -40.66 6.03
N GLU A 594 -33.01 -41.07 5.00
CA GLU A 594 -32.41 -41.55 3.76
C GLU A 594 -31.69 -40.41 3.02
N ILE A 595 -32.32 -39.25 2.92
CA ILE A 595 -31.72 -38.06 2.35
C ILE A 595 -30.44 -37.67 3.10
N PHE A 596 -30.49 -37.59 4.42
CA PHE A 596 -29.33 -37.21 5.25
C PHE A 596 -28.19 -38.19 5.16
N GLN A 597 -28.47 -39.49 5.05
CA GLN A 597 -27.46 -40.52 4.86
C GLN A 597 -26.76 -40.36 3.50
N ILE A 598 -27.47 -40.03 2.45
CA ILE A 598 -26.90 -39.75 1.13
C ILE A 598 -26.04 -38.49 1.19
N LEU A 599 -26.52 -37.38 1.82
CA LEU A 599 -25.80 -36.14 1.93
C LEU A 599 -24.46 -36.26 2.71
N GLU A 600 -24.39 -37.14 3.71
CA GLU A 600 -23.16 -37.43 4.46
C GLU A 600 -22.04 -38.02 3.60
N GLY A 601 -22.40 -38.70 2.50
CA GLY A 601 -21.42 -39.25 1.55
C GLY A 601 -20.81 -38.22 0.59
N PHE A 602 -21.39 -36.99 0.49
CA PHE A 602 -20.98 -35.97 -0.49
C PHE A 602 -20.59 -34.66 0.15
N LYS A 603 -19.82 -34.71 1.26
CA LYS A 603 -19.44 -33.51 2.02
C LYS A 603 -18.67 -32.48 1.16
N GLY A 604 -19.08 -31.22 1.23
CA GLY A 604 -18.49 -30.10 0.48
C GLY A 604 -18.84 -28.73 1.07
N PRO A 605 -18.62 -27.64 0.34
CA PRO A 605 -18.87 -26.28 0.84
C PRO A 605 -20.32 -25.79 0.62
N ILE A 606 -21.11 -26.42 -0.24
CA ILE A 606 -22.44 -25.92 -0.67
C ILE A 606 -23.50 -26.25 0.38
N PRO A 607 -24.15 -25.23 1.00
CA PRO A 607 -25.23 -25.46 1.97
C PRO A 607 -26.46 -26.12 1.34
N VAL A 608 -27.07 -27.02 2.08
CA VAL A 608 -28.31 -27.69 1.68
C VAL A 608 -29.53 -26.94 2.20
N ILE A 609 -30.48 -26.70 1.34
CA ILE A 609 -31.79 -26.13 1.66
C ILE A 609 -32.87 -27.15 1.32
N ILE A 610 -33.71 -27.49 2.29
CA ILE A 610 -34.79 -28.45 2.11
C ILE A 610 -36.12 -27.71 2.19
N ARG A 611 -36.95 -27.89 1.16
CA ARG A 611 -38.29 -27.36 1.09
C ARG A 611 -39.29 -28.50 1.29
N TYR A 612 -40.09 -28.41 2.36
CA TYR A 612 -41.19 -29.32 2.66
C TYR A 612 -42.49 -28.71 2.14
N GLU A 613 -43.10 -29.36 1.17
CA GLU A 613 -44.28 -28.81 0.46
C GLU A 613 -45.55 -28.87 1.28
N GLU A 614 -45.79 -29.95 2.02
CA GLU A 614 -46.97 -30.10 2.87
C GLU A 614 -47.01 -29.04 3.97
N GLU A 615 -45.86 -28.77 4.59
CA GLU A 615 -45.74 -27.77 5.65
C GLU A 615 -45.52 -26.35 5.11
N LYS A 616 -45.29 -26.19 3.82
CA LYS A 616 -44.84 -24.93 3.17
C LYS A 616 -43.61 -24.32 3.84
N LYS A 617 -42.76 -25.16 4.42
CA LYS A 617 -41.61 -24.77 5.21
C LYS A 617 -40.30 -24.97 4.47
N THR A 618 -39.41 -24.02 4.62
CA THR A 618 -38.05 -24.12 4.07
C THR A 618 -37.06 -24.12 5.23
N ILE A 619 -36.15 -25.10 5.25
CA ILE A 619 -35.12 -25.26 6.27
C ILE A 619 -33.76 -25.13 5.60
N VAL A 620 -32.94 -24.21 6.07
CA VAL A 620 -31.52 -24.11 5.70
C VAL A 620 -30.75 -25.00 6.67
N SER A 621 -30.08 -26.03 6.14
CA SER A 621 -29.30 -26.90 7.00
C SER A 621 -28.05 -26.19 7.54
N SER A 622 -27.88 -26.22 8.84
CA SER A 622 -26.63 -25.83 9.49
C SER A 622 -25.62 -26.98 9.59
N LYS A 623 -26.04 -28.21 9.29
CA LYS A 623 -25.26 -29.44 9.46
C LYS A 623 -24.78 -30.01 8.11
N TYR A 624 -25.62 -30.01 7.09
CA TYR A 624 -25.34 -30.66 5.82
C TYR A 624 -24.88 -29.65 4.76
N PHE A 625 -23.69 -29.93 4.21
CA PHE A 625 -23.04 -29.18 3.15
C PHE A 625 -22.48 -30.19 2.16
N VAL A 626 -22.69 -29.96 0.88
CA VAL A 626 -22.35 -30.92 -0.17
C VAL A 626 -21.42 -30.35 -1.23
N MET A 627 -20.75 -31.25 -1.95
CA MET A 627 -20.06 -30.89 -3.19
C MET A 627 -21.04 -31.01 -4.35
N LYS A 628 -20.83 -30.23 -5.40
CA LYS A 628 -21.57 -30.34 -6.65
C LYS A 628 -21.20 -31.65 -7.34
N SER A 629 -22.16 -32.56 -7.49
CA SER A 629 -21.92 -33.88 -8.05
C SER A 629 -23.16 -34.39 -8.79
N PRO A 630 -23.02 -34.80 -10.06
CA PRO A 630 -24.08 -35.48 -10.79
C PRO A 630 -24.52 -36.81 -10.12
N GLU A 631 -23.57 -37.46 -9.42
CA GLU A 631 -23.87 -38.69 -8.68
C GLU A 631 -24.78 -38.43 -7.47
N LEU A 632 -24.59 -37.30 -6.77
CA LEU A 632 -25.48 -36.88 -5.69
C LEU A 632 -26.90 -36.67 -6.20
N GLU A 633 -27.07 -35.95 -7.33
CA GLU A 633 -28.36 -35.73 -7.93
C GLU A 633 -29.02 -37.06 -8.37
N SER A 634 -28.24 -37.96 -8.96
CA SER A 634 -28.70 -39.29 -9.36
C SER A 634 -29.16 -40.13 -8.17
N LYS A 635 -28.45 -40.13 -7.02
CA LYS A 635 -28.83 -40.86 -5.82
C LYS A 635 -30.09 -40.31 -5.14
N LEU A 636 -30.34 -39.00 -5.26
CA LEU A 636 -31.55 -38.38 -4.74
C LEU A 636 -32.75 -38.53 -5.69
N ASN A 637 -32.50 -38.85 -6.94
CA ASN A 637 -33.57 -39.04 -7.93
C ASN A 637 -34.48 -40.22 -7.51
N GLY A 638 -35.78 -40.00 -7.49
CA GLY A 638 -36.79 -40.98 -7.02
C GLY A 638 -37.04 -40.99 -5.51
N ILE A 639 -36.16 -40.32 -4.72
CA ILE A 639 -36.33 -40.13 -3.27
C ILE A 639 -36.97 -38.76 -2.99
N VAL A 640 -36.58 -37.74 -3.74
CA VAL A 640 -37.03 -36.36 -3.59
C VAL A 640 -37.83 -35.92 -4.83
N MET A 641 -38.66 -34.87 -4.69
CA MET A 641 -39.43 -34.34 -5.80
C MET A 641 -38.55 -33.64 -6.83
N LYS A 642 -37.57 -32.85 -6.37
CA LYS A 642 -36.68 -32.06 -7.21
C LYS A 642 -35.42 -31.69 -6.48
N THR A 643 -34.31 -31.64 -7.21
CA THR A 643 -33.04 -31.02 -6.78
C THR A 643 -32.61 -29.92 -7.73
N ILE A 644 -31.93 -28.88 -7.23
CA ILE A 644 -31.37 -27.81 -8.06
C ILE A 644 -30.21 -27.13 -7.34
N TYR A 645 -29.11 -26.93 -8.04
CA TYR A 645 -28.06 -25.98 -7.62
C TYR A 645 -28.43 -24.57 -8.09
N ARG A 646 -28.41 -23.62 -7.19
CA ARG A 646 -28.87 -22.26 -7.49
C ARG A 646 -27.98 -21.18 -6.89
#